data_9b159cc596a95fcc35be8cdcf2d93018
#
_entry.id   9b159cc596a95fcc35be8cdcf2d93018
#
_cell.length_a   1.000
_cell.length_b   1.000
_cell.length_c   1.000
_cell.angle_alpha   90.00
_cell.angle_beta   90.00
_cell.angle_gamma   90.00
#
_symmetry.space_group_name_H-M   'P 1'
#
loop_
_entity.id
_entity.type
_entity.pdbx_description
1 polymer ?
#
loop_
_entity_poly.entity_id
_entity_poly.type
_entity_poly.pdbx_seq_one_letter_code
_entity_poly.pdbx_strand_id
1 'polypeptide(L)'
;YQSVLVLTGPYRSILVCAGTGGLCIAQSIKIPREPRPGEFAKVIGRLMETSTARGVVLFANEDDIRRVLEAATLANLSGHFSWVGSDSWGAKMAPVQGLEEAAHGAITILPKRASVPGFDEYFTSRSLENNRRNLWFHEFWEDDFNCRLPHGGGDGDGPGGAGTPVRKCTGRERIGRDSPYEQEGKVQFVIDAVLAMAHGLHSLLGEACPGGGLCPSMDPPDGRQLLAHIRRVAFNGSAGTPVSFNENGDAPGRYDIFQFQGGNGTGAYRAVGQWVQGLRLQEDAMAWGSNSTSPPPSVCSLPCGPGERKKPVKGVPCCWHCELCGGYQYRADPLTCLPCASHLRPTPDRTACRPTPVLRLSWGDPCAAVPVALATLGLMATAFVLATFVRHHDTPIVKASGRELSYVLLAGIALVYAITFLMVAEPGVGVCALRRLFLGLGMSLTYAALLTKTNRIYRIFEQGKRSVTPPRFISPTSQLVITFTLSGLQLVAAATWLLVRPPHALIDYEMGRTPDPEAARGVLRCDMAEGATLACLAYALLLMLTCTVYAVKARGVPETFNEAKPIGFAMYTTCVVWLAFGPIFFGAAQSADRVHVQMATLTVSMSLSASVPLGLLYAPKVYVILLHPERNQPKRRGDPPP
;
A
#
# COMPACT_ATOMS: atom_id res chain seq x y z
N TYR A 1 3.44 -20.93 13.56
CA TYR A 1 4.89 -21.04 13.79
C TYR A 1 5.25 -20.19 15.02
N GLN A 2 5.77 -20.84 16.06
CA GLN A 2 6.36 -20.10 17.19
C GLN A 2 7.72 -19.56 16.74
N SER A 3 7.95 -18.27 16.94
CA SER A 3 9.18 -17.60 16.54
C SER A 3 10.13 -17.49 17.71
N VAL A 4 11.40 -17.77 17.49
CA VAL A 4 12.45 -17.79 18.51
C VAL A 4 13.55 -16.81 18.12
N LEU A 5 14.04 -16.08 19.12
CA LEU A 5 15.24 -15.25 19.04
C LEU A 5 16.43 -16.09 19.48
N VAL A 6 17.50 -16.11 18.72
CA VAL A 6 18.68 -16.91 19.02
C VAL A 6 19.85 -15.99 19.31
N LEU A 7 20.35 -16.04 20.54
CA LEU A 7 21.61 -15.41 20.94
C LEU A 7 22.70 -16.47 20.94
N THR A 8 23.67 -16.38 20.04
CA THR A 8 24.76 -17.32 19.95
C THR A 8 26.08 -16.65 20.31
N GLY A 9 26.86 -17.30 21.16
CA GLY A 9 28.30 -17.16 21.17
C GLY A 9 28.91 -17.65 19.83
N PRO A 10 30.18 -18.00 19.74
CA PRO A 10 30.88 -18.30 18.48
C PRO A 10 30.40 -19.54 17.68
N TYR A 11 29.34 -20.24 18.07
CA TYR A 11 28.92 -21.51 17.48
C TYR A 11 27.74 -21.37 16.51
N ARG A 12 27.94 -21.83 15.26
CA ARG A 12 27.00 -21.74 14.13
C ARG A 12 25.90 -22.84 14.07
N SER A 13 25.93 -23.83 14.97
CA SER A 13 25.22 -25.11 14.79
C SER A 13 23.71 -25.09 15.04
N ILE A 14 23.13 -24.04 15.62
CA ILE A 14 21.68 -24.01 15.97
C ILE A 14 20.77 -23.72 14.81
N LEU A 15 21.25 -23.01 13.79
CA LEU A 15 20.45 -22.60 12.63
C LEU A 15 19.90 -23.77 11.79
N VAL A 16 20.56 -24.91 11.81
CA VAL A 16 20.18 -26.08 10.99
C VAL A 16 19.06 -26.89 11.65
N CYS A 17 19.06 -27.02 13.00
CA CYS A 17 18.06 -27.82 13.70
C CYS A 17 16.71 -27.14 13.91
N ALA A 18 16.64 -25.79 13.91
CA ALA A 18 15.41 -25.07 14.14
C ALA A 18 14.40 -25.20 12.97
N GLY A 19 14.88 -25.34 11.73
CA GLY A 19 14.04 -25.52 10.55
C GLY A 19 13.27 -26.84 10.50
N THR A 20 13.84 -27.91 11.06
CA THR A 20 13.21 -29.24 11.07
C THR A 20 12.19 -29.41 12.19
N GLY A 21 12.30 -28.59 13.27
CA GLY A 21 11.39 -28.64 14.42
C GLY A 21 10.14 -27.74 14.31
N GLY A 22 9.91 -27.11 13.17
CA GLY A 22 8.76 -26.19 12.99
C GLY A 22 8.92 -24.84 13.70
N LEU A 23 10.11 -24.55 14.26
CA LEU A 23 10.43 -23.27 14.88
C LEU A 23 10.93 -22.27 13.84
N CYS A 24 10.52 -21.03 13.99
CA CYS A 24 10.99 -19.93 13.15
C CYS A 24 11.98 -19.06 13.93
N ILE A 25 13.15 -18.80 13.33
CA ILE A 25 14.14 -17.90 13.90
C ILE A 25 13.85 -16.49 13.43
N ALA A 26 13.31 -15.66 14.32
CA ALA A 26 13.01 -14.25 14.03
C ALA A 26 14.30 -13.43 13.88
N GLN A 27 15.25 -13.62 14.77
CA GLN A 27 16.57 -12.99 14.75
C GLN A 27 17.65 -13.94 15.27
N SER A 28 18.86 -13.78 14.77
CA SER A 28 20.07 -14.43 15.28
C SER A 28 21.13 -13.36 15.54
N ILE A 29 21.52 -13.19 16.80
CA ILE A 29 22.46 -12.17 17.23
C ILE A 29 23.69 -12.84 17.84
N LYS A 30 24.86 -12.42 17.38
CA LYS A 30 26.15 -12.93 17.91
C LYS A 30 26.68 -11.97 18.96
N ILE A 31 27.00 -12.49 20.14
CA ILE A 31 27.71 -11.78 21.20
C ILE A 31 29.20 -11.76 20.85
N PRO A 32 29.89 -10.59 20.80
CA PRO A 32 31.34 -10.52 20.59
C PRO A 32 32.11 -11.25 21.72
N ARG A 33 33.29 -11.76 21.40
CA ARG A 33 34.15 -12.41 22.42
C ARG A 33 34.61 -11.45 23.52
N GLU A 34 34.85 -10.19 23.13
CA GLU A 34 35.25 -9.10 24.04
C GLU A 34 34.21 -7.98 23.89
N PRO A 35 33.10 -8.06 24.64
CA PRO A 35 32.03 -7.07 24.53
C PRO A 35 32.47 -5.72 25.10
N ARG A 36 32.25 -4.66 24.34
CA ARG A 36 32.49 -3.29 24.78
C ARG A 36 31.38 -2.84 25.74
N PRO A 37 31.63 -1.81 26.57
CA PRO A 37 30.59 -1.20 27.40
C PRO A 37 29.37 -0.80 26.55
N GLY A 38 28.16 -1.17 27.00
CA GLY A 38 26.90 -0.90 26.28
C GLY A 38 26.54 -1.88 25.17
N GLU A 39 27.35 -2.91 24.88
CA GLU A 39 27.04 -3.89 23.83
C GLU A 39 25.81 -4.72 24.15
N PHE A 40 25.65 -5.13 25.40
CA PHE A 40 24.48 -5.91 25.84
C PHE A 40 23.18 -5.10 25.80
N ALA A 41 23.24 -3.79 26.06
CA ALA A 41 22.10 -2.91 25.86
C ALA A 41 21.67 -2.85 24.39
N LYS A 42 22.63 -2.84 23.45
CA LYS A 42 22.32 -2.94 22.01
C LYS A 42 21.73 -4.30 21.63
N VAL A 43 22.20 -5.38 22.25
CA VAL A 43 21.62 -6.72 22.04
C VAL A 43 20.15 -6.72 22.44
N ILE A 44 19.82 -6.21 23.63
CA ILE A 44 18.42 -6.11 24.09
C ILE A 44 17.61 -5.18 23.17
N GLY A 45 18.15 -4.04 22.74
CA GLY A 45 17.51 -3.15 21.78
C GLY A 45 17.15 -3.84 20.46
N ARG A 46 18.06 -4.66 19.92
CA ARG A 46 17.79 -5.48 18.72
C ARG A 46 16.74 -6.55 18.94
N LEU A 47 16.73 -7.23 20.09
CA LEU A 47 15.68 -8.19 20.42
C LEU A 47 14.30 -7.52 20.44
N MET A 48 14.23 -6.27 20.85
CA MET A 48 12.99 -5.48 20.90
C MET A 48 12.49 -5.03 19.53
N GLU A 49 13.30 -5.07 18.47
CA GLU A 49 12.82 -4.84 17.09
C GLU A 49 11.77 -5.87 16.66
N THR A 50 11.80 -7.06 17.27
CA THR A 50 10.81 -8.13 17.11
C THR A 50 10.20 -8.52 18.45
N SER A 51 9.68 -7.54 19.18
CA SER A 51 9.23 -7.67 20.59
C SER A 51 8.13 -8.72 20.82
N THR A 52 7.39 -9.09 19.79
CA THR A 52 6.38 -10.16 19.85
C THR A 52 6.97 -11.57 19.84
N ALA A 53 8.23 -11.72 19.40
CA ALA A 53 9.00 -12.95 19.50
C ALA A 53 9.70 -13.00 20.88
N ARG A 54 9.07 -13.62 21.86
CA ARG A 54 9.51 -13.60 23.27
C ARG A 54 10.45 -14.74 23.65
N GLY A 55 10.43 -15.86 22.94
CA GLY A 55 11.31 -16.99 23.19
C GLY A 55 12.75 -16.65 22.80
N VAL A 56 13.70 -16.73 23.73
CA VAL A 56 15.12 -16.43 23.49
C VAL A 56 15.96 -17.61 23.84
N VAL A 57 16.69 -18.18 22.89
CA VAL A 57 17.65 -19.24 23.11
C VAL A 57 19.05 -18.64 23.31
N LEU A 58 19.64 -18.89 24.47
CA LEU A 58 20.94 -18.36 24.86
C LEU A 58 22.02 -19.47 24.80
N PHE A 59 22.96 -19.30 23.88
CA PHE A 59 24.19 -20.09 23.80
C PHE A 59 25.38 -19.18 24.09
N ALA A 60 25.66 -18.94 25.35
CA ALA A 60 26.70 -18.04 25.81
C ALA A 60 27.40 -18.60 27.05
N ASN A 61 28.53 -18.01 27.41
CA ASN A 61 29.18 -18.33 28.68
C ASN A 61 28.39 -17.73 29.85
N GLU A 62 28.73 -18.12 31.05
CA GLU A 62 28.06 -17.75 32.30
C GLU A 62 28.03 -16.23 32.53
N ASP A 63 29.16 -15.54 32.28
CA ASP A 63 29.29 -14.09 32.43
C ASP A 63 28.45 -13.33 31.44
N ASP A 64 28.41 -13.79 30.18
CA ASP A 64 27.59 -13.15 29.14
C ASP A 64 26.09 -13.34 29.42
N ILE A 65 25.70 -14.51 29.94
CA ILE A 65 24.31 -14.76 30.35
C ILE A 65 23.91 -13.77 31.46
N ARG A 66 24.75 -13.60 32.48
CA ARG A 66 24.52 -12.63 33.56
C ARG A 66 24.34 -11.22 33.00
N ARG A 67 25.25 -10.78 32.13
CA ARG A 67 25.18 -9.43 31.50
C ARG A 67 23.96 -9.21 30.61
N VAL A 68 23.49 -10.26 29.93
CA VAL A 68 22.24 -10.19 29.16
C VAL A 68 21.04 -9.98 30.10
N LEU A 69 20.98 -10.73 31.21
CA LEU A 69 19.92 -10.58 32.20
C LEU A 69 19.98 -9.21 32.89
N GLU A 70 21.18 -8.71 33.23
CA GLU A 70 21.38 -7.35 33.76
C GLU A 70 20.87 -6.29 32.78
N ALA A 71 21.22 -6.41 31.50
CA ALA A 71 20.77 -5.47 30.48
C ALA A 71 19.24 -5.50 30.26
N ALA A 72 18.61 -6.67 30.36
CA ALA A 72 17.16 -6.81 30.32
C ALA A 72 16.49 -6.17 31.54
N THR A 73 17.08 -6.33 32.75
CA THR A 73 16.61 -5.69 33.97
C THR A 73 16.70 -4.17 33.88
N LEU A 74 17.86 -3.63 33.44
CA LEU A 74 18.06 -2.19 33.24
C LEU A 74 17.10 -1.58 32.21
N ALA A 75 16.70 -2.38 31.22
CA ALA A 75 15.71 -1.95 30.22
C ALA A 75 14.25 -2.11 30.70
N ASN A 76 14.03 -2.51 31.96
CA ASN A 76 12.70 -2.78 32.54
C ASN A 76 11.89 -3.84 31.77
N LEU A 77 12.58 -4.88 31.29
CA LEU A 77 12.00 -5.99 30.50
C LEU A 77 11.98 -7.31 31.27
N SER A 78 12.02 -7.27 32.60
CA SER A 78 11.84 -8.44 33.47
C SER A 78 10.49 -9.11 33.16
N GLY A 79 10.52 -10.44 32.90
CA GLY A 79 9.33 -11.20 32.51
C GLY A 79 8.84 -11.03 31.07
N HIS A 80 9.47 -10.15 30.25
CA HIS A 80 9.11 -10.02 28.83
C HIS A 80 9.59 -11.22 28.01
N PHE A 81 10.83 -11.66 28.24
CA PHE A 81 11.44 -12.76 27.49
C PHE A 81 11.28 -14.11 28.23
N SER A 82 11.06 -15.16 27.44
CA SER A 82 11.14 -16.55 27.90
C SER A 82 12.49 -17.12 27.49
N TRP A 83 13.39 -17.25 28.45
CA TRP A 83 14.76 -17.66 28.23
C TRP A 83 14.88 -19.19 28.13
N VAL A 84 15.67 -19.66 27.19
CA VAL A 84 16.10 -21.06 27.08
C VAL A 84 17.62 -21.08 27.06
N GLY A 85 18.22 -21.57 28.10
CA GLY A 85 19.68 -21.60 28.28
C GLY A 85 20.30 -22.96 27.97
N SER A 86 21.55 -22.93 27.49
CA SER A 86 22.38 -24.12 27.28
C SER A 86 22.95 -24.64 28.61
N ASP A 87 23.77 -25.67 28.50
CA ASP A 87 24.51 -26.28 29.61
C ASP A 87 25.46 -25.33 30.36
N SER A 88 25.93 -24.27 29.67
CA SER A 88 26.74 -23.24 30.33
C SER A 88 25.96 -22.48 31.41
N TRP A 89 24.65 -22.31 31.22
CA TRP A 89 23.75 -21.81 32.26
C TRP A 89 23.43 -22.94 33.28
N GLY A 90 22.89 -24.05 32.77
CA GLY A 90 22.52 -25.19 33.58
C GLY A 90 21.66 -24.83 34.79
N ALA A 91 22.01 -25.38 35.96
CA ALA A 91 21.35 -25.09 37.23
C ALA A 91 22.22 -24.21 38.15
N LYS A 92 23.05 -23.35 37.62
CA LYS A 92 23.97 -22.49 38.35
C LYS A 92 23.29 -21.25 38.89
N MET A 93 23.57 -20.88 40.12
CA MET A 93 23.04 -19.69 40.77
C MET A 93 23.78 -18.40 40.36
N ALA A 94 25.08 -18.49 40.04
CA ALA A 94 25.92 -17.32 39.75
C ALA A 94 25.38 -16.39 38.65
N PRO A 95 24.84 -16.88 37.51
CA PRO A 95 24.27 -16.00 36.47
C PRO A 95 23.00 -15.27 36.90
N VAL A 96 22.25 -15.82 37.86
CA VAL A 96 20.90 -15.32 38.22
C VAL A 96 20.86 -14.60 39.57
N GLN A 97 21.93 -14.68 40.35
CA GLN A 97 22.00 -14.05 41.67
C GLN A 97 21.84 -12.52 41.58
N GLY A 98 20.82 -12.00 42.25
CA GLY A 98 20.41 -10.58 42.17
C GLY A 98 19.63 -10.20 40.92
N LEU A 99 19.28 -11.19 40.07
CA LEU A 99 18.55 -11.03 38.81
C LEU A 99 17.39 -12.04 38.71
N GLU A 100 16.91 -12.52 39.85
CA GLU A 100 15.92 -13.59 39.95
C GLU A 100 14.63 -13.29 39.18
N GLU A 101 14.20 -12.04 39.16
CA GLU A 101 12.99 -11.61 38.46
C GLU A 101 13.16 -11.67 36.92
N ALA A 102 14.33 -11.28 36.43
CA ALA A 102 14.63 -11.35 34.99
C ALA A 102 14.83 -12.79 34.50
N ALA A 103 15.30 -13.67 35.37
CA ALA A 103 15.52 -15.08 35.09
C ALA A 103 14.29 -15.97 35.36
N HIS A 104 13.22 -15.43 35.97
CA HIS A 104 12.03 -16.21 36.30
C HIS A 104 11.43 -16.90 35.08
N GLY A 105 11.12 -18.19 35.20
CA GLY A 105 10.60 -18.99 34.10
C GLY A 105 11.64 -19.48 33.08
N ALA A 106 12.92 -19.12 33.25
CA ALA A 106 13.99 -19.59 32.36
C ALA A 106 14.11 -21.11 32.38
N ILE A 107 14.13 -21.72 31.20
CA ILE A 107 14.31 -23.15 31.02
C ILE A 107 15.77 -23.40 30.65
N THR A 108 16.42 -24.29 31.35
CA THR A 108 17.82 -24.63 31.12
C THR A 108 18.01 -26.12 30.93
N ILE A 109 19.02 -26.49 30.14
CA ILE A 109 19.33 -27.87 29.80
C ILE A 109 20.67 -28.19 30.40
N LEU A 110 20.77 -29.29 31.10
CA LEU A 110 22.01 -29.77 31.72
C LEU A 110 22.23 -31.24 31.37
N PRO A 111 23.44 -31.64 30.90
CA PRO A 111 23.76 -33.06 30.77
C PRO A 111 23.46 -33.81 32.08
N LYS A 112 22.74 -34.92 31.98
CA LYS A 112 22.37 -35.72 33.12
C LYS A 112 23.63 -36.23 33.79
N ARG A 113 23.81 -35.85 35.04
CA ARG A 113 24.98 -36.16 35.86
C ARG A 113 24.58 -36.96 37.10
N ALA A 114 25.53 -37.71 37.62
CA ALA A 114 25.43 -38.32 38.93
C ALA A 114 26.75 -38.07 39.69
N SER A 115 26.66 -37.91 41.01
CA SER A 115 27.86 -37.76 41.84
C SER A 115 28.68 -39.06 41.84
N VAL A 116 29.97 -38.90 41.73
CA VAL A 116 30.92 -40.04 41.78
C VAL A 116 31.29 -40.30 43.22
N PRO A 117 30.90 -41.46 43.75
CA PRO A 117 31.28 -41.84 45.13
C PRO A 117 32.80 -41.80 45.30
N GLY A 118 33.27 -41.35 46.47
CA GLY A 118 34.69 -41.26 46.80
C GLY A 118 35.45 -40.07 46.21
N PHE A 119 34.90 -39.33 45.19
CA PHE A 119 35.57 -38.16 44.69
C PHE A 119 35.53 -37.00 45.69
N ASP A 120 34.47 -36.87 46.47
CA ASP A 120 34.32 -35.81 47.45
C ASP A 120 35.36 -35.98 48.56
N GLU A 121 35.55 -37.22 49.07
CA GLU A 121 36.59 -37.53 50.06
C GLU A 121 37.99 -37.26 49.49
N TYR A 122 38.24 -37.66 48.26
CA TYR A 122 39.50 -37.41 47.58
C TYR A 122 39.76 -35.91 47.43
N PHE A 123 38.83 -35.15 46.94
CA PHE A 123 39.01 -33.72 46.61
C PHE A 123 39.11 -32.88 47.90
N THR A 124 38.22 -33.07 48.86
CA THR A 124 38.22 -32.34 50.12
C THR A 124 39.46 -32.68 51.00
N SER A 125 40.14 -33.82 50.77
CA SER A 125 41.42 -34.15 51.39
C SER A 125 42.61 -33.43 50.74
N ARG A 126 42.44 -32.72 49.59
CA ARG A 126 43.55 -32.02 48.95
C ARG A 126 43.97 -30.82 49.77
N SER A 127 45.26 -30.58 49.79
CA SER A 127 45.91 -29.45 50.44
C SER A 127 47.11 -28.98 49.60
N LEU A 128 47.63 -27.83 49.91
CA LEU A 128 48.84 -27.31 49.27
C LEU A 128 50.06 -28.25 49.42
N GLU A 129 50.11 -29.04 50.48
CA GLU A 129 51.18 -29.97 50.71
C GLU A 129 51.09 -31.27 49.92
N ASN A 130 49.86 -31.81 49.73
CA ASN A 130 49.66 -33.10 49.08
C ASN A 130 49.32 -33.00 47.59
N ASN A 131 49.18 -31.77 47.03
CA ASN A 131 48.87 -31.52 45.64
C ASN A 131 49.91 -30.65 44.92
N ARG A 132 51.18 -30.75 45.30
CA ARG A 132 52.30 -29.92 44.75
C ARG A 132 52.56 -30.08 43.28
N ARG A 133 52.09 -31.12 42.62
CA ARG A 133 52.23 -31.33 41.16
C ARG A 133 51.29 -30.49 40.32
N ASN A 134 50.23 -30.04 40.92
CA ASN A 134 49.25 -29.16 40.19
C ASN A 134 49.64 -27.69 40.38
N LEU A 135 50.22 -27.12 39.35
CA LEU A 135 50.72 -25.74 39.38
C LEU A 135 49.61 -24.70 39.58
N TRP A 136 48.38 -24.98 39.12
CA TRP A 136 47.24 -24.09 39.28
C TRP A 136 46.48 -24.25 40.60
N PHE A 137 46.86 -25.20 41.44
CA PHE A 137 46.17 -25.42 42.69
C PHE A 137 46.37 -24.29 43.71
N HIS A 138 47.45 -23.52 43.57
CA HIS A 138 47.68 -22.32 44.38
C HIS A 138 46.67 -21.21 44.01
N GLU A 139 46.39 -20.97 42.71
CA GLU A 139 45.38 -20.01 42.23
C GLU A 139 43.97 -20.43 42.66
N PHE A 140 43.62 -21.71 42.51
CA PHE A 140 42.38 -22.27 43.02
C PHE A 140 42.23 -22.04 44.53
N TRP A 141 43.30 -22.26 45.33
CA TRP A 141 43.30 -22.07 46.78
C TRP A 141 43.04 -20.60 47.16
N GLU A 142 43.73 -19.68 46.48
CA GLU A 142 43.57 -18.25 46.70
C GLU A 142 42.16 -17.77 46.37
N ASP A 143 41.58 -18.26 45.32
CA ASP A 143 40.23 -17.90 44.84
C ASP A 143 39.15 -18.53 45.75
N ASP A 144 39.24 -19.83 46.02
CA ASP A 144 38.27 -20.58 46.84
C ASP A 144 38.16 -20.07 48.28
N PHE A 145 39.33 -19.69 48.88
CA PHE A 145 39.37 -19.19 50.24
C PHE A 145 39.45 -17.65 50.33
N ASN A 146 39.40 -16.93 49.22
CA ASN A 146 39.54 -15.48 49.14
C ASN A 146 40.72 -14.97 49.99
N CYS A 147 41.91 -15.50 49.77
CA CYS A 147 43.14 -15.19 50.51
C CYS A 147 44.33 -15.16 49.53
N ARG A 148 45.51 -14.65 50.01
CA ARG A 148 46.77 -14.64 49.23
C ARG A 148 47.81 -15.52 49.91
N LEU A 149 48.43 -16.38 49.09
CA LEU A 149 49.55 -17.21 49.53
C LEU A 149 50.84 -16.38 49.56
N PRO A 150 51.74 -16.59 50.52
CA PRO A 150 53.04 -15.97 50.50
C PRO A 150 53.87 -16.53 49.36
N HIS A 151 54.05 -15.72 48.28
CA HIS A 151 54.96 -16.08 47.17
C HIS A 151 56.39 -16.00 47.69
N GLY A 152 57.10 -17.07 47.65
CA GLY A 152 58.51 -17.12 47.99
C GLY A 152 59.34 -16.28 47.02
N GLY A 153 59.78 -15.12 47.46
CA GLY A 153 60.75 -14.30 46.75
C GLY A 153 60.22 -12.97 46.28
N GLY A 154 60.43 -11.93 47.08
CA GLY A 154 60.32 -10.53 46.63
C GLY A 154 59.24 -9.70 47.33
N ASP A 155 59.67 -8.94 48.32
CA ASP A 155 58.99 -7.74 48.76
C ASP A 155 58.89 -6.79 47.58
N GLY A 156 57.78 -6.82 46.91
CA GLY A 156 57.44 -5.88 45.84
C GLY A 156 56.22 -5.06 46.24
N ASP A 157 56.40 -4.03 47.03
CA ASP A 157 55.51 -2.92 47.18
C ASP A 157 55.34 -2.25 45.80
N GLY A 158 54.34 -2.64 45.03
CA GLY A 158 53.84 -1.91 43.85
C GLY A 158 52.89 -0.81 44.35
N PRO A 159 53.11 0.46 44.02
CA PRO A 159 52.23 1.54 44.43
C PRO A 159 50.98 1.63 43.54
N GLY A 160 49.82 1.50 44.15
CA GLY A 160 48.61 2.02 43.50
C GLY A 160 47.42 1.07 43.42
N GLY A 161 46.65 1.01 44.49
CA GLY A 161 45.30 0.49 44.46
C GLY A 161 44.75 0.46 45.90
N ALA A 162 43.88 1.40 46.24
CA ALA A 162 43.10 1.38 47.48
C ALA A 162 42.13 0.19 47.45
N GLY A 163 42.66 -1.01 47.66
CA GLY A 163 41.90 -2.27 47.81
C GLY A 163 41.91 -2.70 49.26
N THR A 164 40.77 -3.14 49.76
CA THR A 164 40.60 -3.83 51.04
C THR A 164 41.74 -4.83 51.31
N PRO A 165 42.28 -4.86 52.55
CA PRO A 165 43.38 -5.74 52.87
C PRO A 165 42.97 -7.20 52.66
N VAL A 166 43.52 -7.83 51.62
CA VAL A 166 43.25 -9.25 51.34
C VAL A 166 43.86 -10.09 52.42
N ARG A 167 43.07 -10.99 53.03
CA ARG A 167 43.50 -11.92 54.07
C ARG A 167 44.65 -12.79 53.55
N LYS A 168 45.67 -13.02 54.37
CA LYS A 168 46.72 -14.01 54.06
C LYS A 168 46.20 -15.43 54.31
N CYS A 169 46.45 -16.34 53.38
CA CYS A 169 46.14 -17.76 53.61
C CYS A 169 47.00 -18.35 54.74
N THR A 170 46.39 -19.17 55.54
CA THR A 170 47.09 -19.86 56.68
C THR A 170 47.70 -21.20 56.27
N GLY A 171 47.29 -21.73 55.11
CA GLY A 171 47.64 -23.08 54.65
C GLY A 171 46.92 -24.19 55.37
N ARG A 172 46.06 -23.87 56.34
CA ARG A 172 45.27 -24.81 57.13
C ARG A 172 43.81 -24.87 56.75
N GLU A 173 43.42 -24.05 55.78
CA GLU A 173 42.09 -24.04 55.20
C GLU A 173 41.74 -25.43 54.65
N ARG A 174 40.47 -25.80 54.69
CA ARG A 174 39.97 -27.10 54.17
C ARG A 174 38.79 -26.86 53.19
N ILE A 175 38.90 -27.47 52.05
CA ILE A 175 37.84 -27.46 51.01
C ILE A 175 36.59 -28.13 51.58
N GLY A 176 35.44 -27.53 51.40
CA GLY A 176 34.16 -28.05 51.91
C GLY A 176 33.86 -27.81 53.38
N ARG A 177 34.88 -27.35 54.20
CA ARG A 177 34.70 -26.91 55.57
C ARG A 177 34.74 -25.37 55.66
N ASP A 178 35.77 -24.78 55.07
CA ASP A 178 36.07 -23.36 55.18
C ASP A 178 35.73 -22.63 53.89
N SER A 179 35.28 -23.37 52.85
CA SER A 179 34.71 -22.88 51.58
C SER A 179 33.50 -23.71 51.17
N PRO A 180 32.56 -23.16 50.38
CA PRO A 180 31.46 -23.92 49.81
C PRO A 180 32.01 -24.93 48.79
N TYR A 181 31.57 -26.20 48.89
CA TYR A 181 31.96 -27.25 47.96
C TYR A 181 30.74 -28.01 47.44
N GLU A 182 30.64 -28.14 46.13
CA GLU A 182 29.73 -29.03 45.45
C GLU A 182 30.49 -29.75 44.33
N GLN A 183 30.31 -31.09 44.21
CA GLN A 183 30.97 -31.85 43.15
C GLN A 183 30.54 -31.32 41.76
N GLU A 184 31.51 -30.87 40.98
CA GLU A 184 31.24 -30.40 39.63
C GLU A 184 30.71 -31.54 38.76
N GLY A 185 29.65 -31.29 38.02
CA GLY A 185 29.00 -32.29 37.19
C GLY A 185 29.84 -32.89 36.07
N LYS A 186 30.97 -32.28 35.72
CA LYS A 186 31.92 -32.81 34.73
C LYS A 186 32.85 -33.87 35.25
N VAL A 187 32.96 -34.04 36.56
CA VAL A 187 33.83 -35.04 37.21
C VAL A 187 33.56 -36.45 36.68
N GLN A 188 32.29 -36.85 36.65
CA GLN A 188 31.88 -38.14 36.10
C GLN A 188 32.37 -38.33 34.66
N PHE A 189 32.16 -37.35 33.81
CA PHE A 189 32.49 -37.46 32.37
C PHE A 189 34.00 -37.56 32.14
N VAL A 190 34.81 -36.86 32.93
CA VAL A 190 36.27 -36.96 32.85
C VAL A 190 36.76 -38.34 33.28
N ILE A 191 36.23 -38.88 34.40
CA ILE A 191 36.58 -40.21 34.86
C ILE A 191 36.14 -41.27 33.83
N ASP A 192 34.92 -41.18 33.34
CA ASP A 192 34.37 -42.11 32.34
C ASP A 192 35.15 -42.06 31.01
N ALA A 193 35.65 -40.88 30.60
CA ALA A 193 36.52 -40.76 29.44
C ALA A 193 37.86 -41.49 29.63
N VAL A 194 38.50 -41.36 30.80
CA VAL A 194 39.73 -42.09 31.12
C VAL A 194 39.46 -43.59 31.15
N LEU A 195 38.36 -44.03 31.75
CA LEU A 195 37.95 -45.42 31.75
C LEU A 195 37.68 -45.97 30.36
N ALA A 196 37.05 -45.19 29.48
CA ALA A 196 36.82 -45.55 28.07
C ALA A 196 38.14 -45.79 27.33
N MET A 197 39.14 -44.95 27.55
CA MET A 197 40.48 -45.16 26.99
C MET A 197 41.13 -46.42 27.57
N ALA A 198 41.01 -46.67 28.89
CA ALA A 198 41.55 -47.85 29.52
C ALA A 198 40.90 -49.15 29.00
N HIS A 199 39.59 -49.19 28.88
CA HIS A 199 38.85 -50.30 28.26
C HIS A 199 39.24 -50.51 26.80
N GLY A 200 39.39 -49.42 26.02
CA GLY A 200 39.85 -49.49 24.63
C GLY A 200 41.27 -50.08 24.50
N LEU A 201 42.20 -49.62 25.36
CA LEU A 201 43.57 -50.18 25.46
C LEU A 201 43.56 -51.63 25.88
N HIS A 202 42.79 -52.00 26.90
CA HIS A 202 42.68 -53.39 27.38
C HIS A 202 42.14 -54.30 26.26
N SER A 203 41.13 -53.84 25.52
CA SER A 203 40.58 -54.61 24.39
C SER A 203 41.62 -54.77 23.26
N LEU A 204 42.34 -53.70 22.93
CA LEU A 204 43.41 -53.75 21.91
C LEU A 204 44.56 -54.67 22.35
N LEU A 205 44.96 -54.59 23.61
CA LEU A 205 46.01 -55.48 24.19
C LEU A 205 45.60 -56.93 24.11
N GLY A 206 44.38 -57.28 24.46
CA GLY A 206 43.85 -58.64 24.35
C GLY A 206 43.85 -59.22 22.95
N GLU A 207 43.59 -58.36 21.96
CA GLU A 207 43.59 -58.76 20.52
C GLU A 207 45.01 -58.84 19.94
N ALA A 208 45.87 -57.87 20.28
CA ALA A 208 47.21 -57.78 19.69
C ALA A 208 48.24 -58.69 20.36
N CYS A 209 48.05 -59.04 21.68
CA CYS A 209 48.97 -59.82 22.50
C CYS A 209 48.28 -61.00 23.23
N PRO A 210 47.79 -62.01 22.52
CA PRO A 210 47.02 -63.13 23.10
C PRO A 210 47.79 -63.98 24.10
N GLY A 211 49.13 -63.87 24.18
CA GLY A 211 49.95 -64.57 25.17
C GLY A 211 50.09 -63.89 26.57
N GLY A 212 49.43 -62.77 26.79
CA GLY A 212 49.51 -61.94 27.99
C GLY A 212 50.77 -61.07 28.06
N GLY A 213 50.64 -59.88 28.63
CA GLY A 213 51.70 -58.86 28.73
C GLY A 213 51.83 -57.95 27.51
N LEU A 214 52.76 -57.00 27.54
CA LEU A 214 53.08 -56.10 26.47
C LEU A 214 53.94 -56.79 25.40
N CYS A 215 53.43 -56.80 24.16
CA CYS A 215 54.17 -57.27 22.97
C CYS A 215 54.70 -56.10 22.14
N PRO A 216 55.69 -56.31 21.26
CA PRO A 216 56.29 -55.22 20.49
C PRO A 216 55.36 -54.40 19.64
N SER A 217 54.20 -54.96 19.23
CA SER A 217 53.17 -54.25 18.47
C SER A 217 52.40 -53.20 19.29
N MET A 218 52.56 -53.20 20.61
CA MET A 218 51.95 -52.28 21.55
C MET A 218 52.87 -51.18 22.05
N ASP A 219 54.13 -51.10 21.57
CA ASP A 219 55.10 -50.04 21.91
C ASP A 219 55.69 -49.32 20.70
N PRO A 220 55.10 -48.19 20.26
CA PRO A 220 53.83 -47.58 20.73
C PRO A 220 52.59 -48.22 20.07
N PRO A 221 51.45 -48.16 20.71
CA PRO A 221 50.20 -48.67 20.09
C PRO A 221 49.76 -47.84 18.91
N ASP A 222 49.20 -48.47 17.85
CA ASP A 222 48.63 -47.75 16.74
C ASP A 222 47.37 -46.99 17.15
N GLY A 223 47.40 -45.64 17.05
CA GLY A 223 46.31 -44.77 17.46
C GLY A 223 45.01 -44.99 16.66
N ARG A 224 45.06 -45.49 15.43
CA ARG A 224 43.86 -45.81 14.64
C ARG A 224 43.17 -47.07 15.15
N GLN A 225 43.95 -48.08 15.47
CA GLN A 225 43.42 -49.31 16.05
C GLN A 225 42.84 -49.03 17.44
N LEU A 226 43.56 -48.27 18.28
CA LEU A 226 43.09 -47.85 19.58
C LEU A 226 41.76 -47.07 19.50
N LEU A 227 41.63 -46.13 18.55
CA LEU A 227 40.39 -45.38 18.32
C LEU A 227 39.22 -46.30 17.92
N ALA A 228 39.50 -47.33 17.10
CA ALA A 228 38.49 -48.31 16.71
C ALA A 228 37.99 -49.11 17.90
N HIS A 229 38.89 -49.48 18.81
CA HIS A 229 38.55 -50.16 20.07
C HIS A 229 37.80 -49.24 21.04
N ILE A 230 38.22 -47.99 21.22
CA ILE A 230 37.50 -47.00 22.06
C ILE A 230 36.07 -46.81 21.59
N ARG A 231 35.84 -46.72 20.27
CA ARG A 231 34.50 -46.58 19.71
C ARG A 231 33.56 -47.76 19.96
N ARG A 232 34.11 -48.94 20.25
CA ARG A 232 33.36 -50.18 20.54
C ARG A 232 33.14 -50.44 22.02
N VAL A 233 33.68 -49.60 22.92
CA VAL A 233 33.52 -49.85 24.36
C VAL A 233 32.05 -49.75 24.77
N ALA A 234 31.67 -50.64 25.70
CA ALA A 234 30.40 -50.61 26.38
C ALA A 234 30.62 -51.08 27.83
N PHE A 235 30.50 -50.16 28.78
CA PHE A 235 30.73 -50.45 30.20
C PHE A 235 29.85 -49.57 31.07
N ASN A 236 29.74 -49.94 32.36
CA ASN A 236 29.14 -49.07 33.35
C ASN A 236 30.19 -48.12 33.90
N GLY A 237 29.97 -46.80 33.75
CA GLY A 237 30.88 -45.77 34.19
C GLY A 237 30.95 -45.61 35.70
N SER A 238 31.75 -44.65 36.16
CA SER A 238 32.07 -44.40 37.58
C SER A 238 30.85 -44.12 38.47
N ALA A 239 29.78 -43.61 37.93
CA ALA A 239 28.49 -43.35 38.59
C ALA A 239 27.42 -44.40 38.28
N GLY A 240 27.81 -45.57 37.77
CA GLY A 240 26.88 -46.65 37.39
C GLY A 240 26.05 -46.38 36.13
N THR A 241 26.36 -45.33 35.40
CA THR A 241 25.68 -44.98 34.12
C THR A 241 26.34 -45.71 32.97
N PRO A 242 25.58 -46.26 31.95
CA PRO A 242 26.16 -46.92 30.80
C PRO A 242 26.90 -45.94 29.90
N VAL A 243 28.14 -46.28 29.54
CA VAL A 243 29.01 -45.56 28.60
C VAL A 243 29.12 -46.38 27.30
N SER A 244 28.73 -45.82 26.20
CA SER A 244 28.87 -46.40 24.85
C SER A 244 28.91 -45.28 23.82
N PHE A 245 29.39 -45.59 22.62
CA PHE A 245 29.48 -44.63 21.52
C PHE A 245 28.67 -45.10 20.31
N ASN A 246 28.07 -44.16 19.58
CA ASN A 246 27.41 -44.42 18.32
C ASN A 246 28.44 -44.50 17.15
N GLU A 247 27.96 -44.70 15.93
CA GLU A 247 28.80 -44.82 14.73
C GLU A 247 29.67 -43.58 14.48
N ASN A 248 29.21 -42.39 14.88
CA ASN A 248 29.95 -41.13 14.78
C ASN A 248 30.98 -40.94 15.92
N GLY A 249 30.95 -41.80 16.94
CA GLY A 249 31.79 -41.68 18.15
C GLY A 249 31.17 -40.76 19.22
N ASP A 250 29.89 -40.44 19.13
CA ASP A 250 29.18 -39.64 20.12
C ASP A 250 28.55 -40.56 21.18
N ALA A 251 28.60 -40.15 22.43
CA ALA A 251 27.85 -40.79 23.49
C ALA A 251 26.36 -40.44 23.41
N PRO A 252 25.41 -41.36 23.68
CA PRO A 252 23.99 -41.05 23.73
C PRO A 252 23.70 -39.91 24.71
N GLY A 253 23.16 -38.80 24.19
CA GLY A 253 22.85 -37.63 25.00
C GLY A 253 21.75 -37.95 26.02
N ARG A 254 21.98 -37.58 27.27
CA ARG A 254 20.98 -37.58 28.34
C ARG A 254 21.01 -36.21 28.99
N TYR A 255 19.86 -35.59 29.14
CA TYR A 255 19.77 -34.24 29.67
C TYR A 255 18.64 -34.14 30.67
N ASP A 256 18.89 -33.45 31.78
CA ASP A 256 17.86 -32.96 32.67
C ASP A 256 17.48 -31.54 32.29
N ILE A 257 16.19 -31.25 32.38
CA ILE A 257 15.62 -29.95 32.05
C ILE A 257 15.16 -29.31 33.34
N PHE A 258 15.68 -28.13 33.59
CA PHE A 258 15.36 -27.33 34.76
C PHE A 258 14.60 -26.08 34.36
N GLN A 259 13.77 -25.60 35.27
CA GLN A 259 13.19 -24.28 35.21
C GLN A 259 13.57 -23.49 36.45
N PHE A 260 14.03 -22.26 36.26
CA PHE A 260 14.27 -21.35 37.36
C PHE A 260 12.93 -20.78 37.83
N GLN A 261 12.54 -21.11 39.03
CA GLN A 261 11.32 -20.68 39.68
C GLN A 261 11.68 -19.86 40.91
N GLY A 262 11.27 -18.57 40.94
CA GLY A 262 11.56 -17.68 42.04
C GLY A 262 10.96 -16.33 41.85
N GLY A 263 10.71 -15.63 42.95
CA GLY A 263 10.29 -14.26 43.05
C GLY A 263 10.65 -13.72 44.41
N ASN A 264 10.71 -12.41 44.60
CA ASN A 264 11.01 -11.74 45.87
C ASN A 264 12.37 -12.08 46.49
N GLY A 265 13.40 -12.26 45.65
CA GLY A 265 14.78 -12.46 46.14
C GLY A 265 15.14 -13.90 46.56
N THR A 266 14.24 -14.87 46.36
CA THR A 266 14.52 -16.28 46.55
C THR A 266 14.14 -17.08 45.32
N GLY A 267 15.10 -17.71 44.64
CA GLY A 267 14.88 -18.53 43.48
C GLY A 267 15.59 -19.87 43.55
N ALA A 268 15.00 -20.91 42.98
CA ALA A 268 15.58 -22.24 42.88
C ALA A 268 15.30 -22.86 41.51
N TYR A 269 16.23 -23.71 41.07
CA TYR A 269 16.02 -24.55 39.89
C TYR A 269 15.19 -25.77 40.25
N ARG A 270 14.11 -25.99 39.52
CA ARG A 270 13.26 -27.17 39.65
C ARG A 270 13.41 -28.03 38.39
N ALA A 271 13.66 -29.34 38.59
CA ALA A 271 13.65 -30.28 37.47
C ALA A 271 12.22 -30.41 36.93
N VAL A 272 12.03 -30.08 35.65
CA VAL A 272 10.72 -30.09 34.97
C VAL A 272 10.66 -31.09 33.81
N GLY A 273 11.76 -31.79 33.56
CA GLY A 273 11.77 -32.80 32.51
C GLY A 273 13.13 -33.44 32.30
N GLN A 274 13.18 -34.37 31.37
CA GLN A 274 14.40 -35.05 30.96
C GLN A 274 14.36 -35.42 29.48
N TRP A 275 15.53 -35.51 28.88
CA TRP A 275 15.74 -36.08 27.56
C TRP A 275 16.55 -37.38 27.68
N VAL A 276 15.92 -38.51 27.34
CA VAL A 276 16.57 -39.81 27.17
C VAL A 276 15.92 -40.47 25.99
N GLN A 277 16.57 -40.47 24.81
CA GLN A 277 15.99 -40.89 23.52
C GLN A 277 14.73 -40.09 23.05
N GLY A 278 14.16 -39.26 23.91
CA GLY A 278 13.00 -38.42 23.64
C GLY A 278 12.73 -37.45 24.78
N LEU A 279 12.05 -36.35 24.48
CA LEU A 279 11.67 -35.32 25.44
C LEU A 279 10.50 -35.80 26.29
N ARG A 280 10.66 -35.72 27.63
CA ARG A 280 9.57 -35.91 28.60
C ARG A 280 9.53 -34.70 29.51
N LEU A 281 8.46 -33.90 29.41
CA LEU A 281 8.23 -32.73 30.26
C LEU A 281 7.11 -32.99 31.24
N GLN A 282 7.24 -32.43 32.43
CA GLN A 282 6.20 -32.34 33.45
C GLN A 282 5.59 -30.95 33.38
N GLU A 283 4.65 -30.77 32.49
CA GLU A 283 4.06 -29.44 32.19
C GLU A 283 3.39 -28.85 33.43
N ASP A 284 2.76 -29.67 34.27
CA ASP A 284 2.11 -29.24 35.51
C ASP A 284 3.11 -28.69 36.56
N ALA A 285 4.40 -29.03 36.43
CA ALA A 285 5.45 -28.54 37.29
C ALA A 285 6.07 -27.21 36.81
N MET A 286 5.71 -26.75 35.61
CA MET A 286 6.26 -25.56 34.99
C MET A 286 5.45 -24.31 35.40
N ALA A 287 6.16 -23.22 35.66
CA ALA A 287 5.58 -21.93 35.98
C ALA A 287 5.73 -20.94 34.80
N TRP A 288 4.63 -20.37 34.33
CA TRP A 288 4.60 -19.44 33.24
C TRP A 288 4.09 -18.05 33.72
N GLY A 289 5.02 -17.21 34.22
CA GLY A 289 4.66 -15.90 34.78
C GLY A 289 3.85 -16.01 36.09
N SER A 290 3.38 -14.90 36.61
CA SER A 290 2.77 -14.84 37.95
C SER A 290 1.39 -15.49 38.07
N ASN A 291 0.68 -15.78 36.99
CA ASN A 291 -0.69 -16.36 37.04
C ASN A 291 -1.09 -17.15 35.77
N SER A 292 -0.15 -17.57 34.94
CA SER A 292 -0.47 -18.29 33.68
C SER A 292 -0.15 -19.78 33.79
N THR A 293 -1.07 -20.65 33.38
CA THR A 293 -0.88 -22.09 33.23
C THR A 293 -0.39 -22.50 31.84
N SER A 294 -0.24 -21.55 30.94
CA SER A 294 0.21 -21.80 29.57
C SER A 294 1.41 -20.91 29.19
N PRO A 295 2.30 -21.39 28.30
CA PRO A 295 3.45 -20.62 27.86
C PRO A 295 2.99 -19.34 27.14
N PRO A 296 3.70 -18.21 27.33
CA PRO A 296 3.39 -16.97 26.63
C PRO A 296 3.58 -17.15 25.11
N PRO A 297 2.70 -16.57 24.29
CA PRO A 297 2.85 -16.65 22.84
C PRO A 297 4.13 -15.94 22.39
N SER A 298 4.87 -16.59 21.50
CA SER A 298 6.08 -16.04 20.89
C SER A 298 5.93 -16.13 19.37
N VAL A 299 5.58 -15.00 18.75
CA VAL A 299 5.34 -14.90 17.30
C VAL A 299 6.09 -13.70 16.75
N CYS A 300 6.70 -13.83 15.57
CA CYS A 300 7.42 -12.72 14.93
C CYS A 300 6.46 -11.65 14.38
N SER A 301 5.33 -12.08 13.84
CA SER A 301 4.35 -11.19 13.22
C SER A 301 2.95 -11.61 13.61
N LEU A 302 2.13 -10.61 13.91
CA LEU A 302 0.71 -10.81 14.18
C LEU A 302 -0.05 -11.07 12.88
N PRO A 303 -1.22 -11.72 12.93
CA PRO A 303 -2.11 -11.86 11.79
C PRO A 303 -2.47 -10.48 11.22
N CYS A 304 -2.46 -10.34 9.90
CA CYS A 304 -2.84 -9.10 9.25
C CYS A 304 -4.36 -8.89 9.31
N GLY A 305 -4.76 -7.63 9.42
CA GLY A 305 -6.15 -7.20 9.42
C GLY A 305 -6.85 -7.39 8.07
N PRO A 306 -8.15 -7.08 8.02
CA PRO A 306 -8.89 -7.05 6.75
C PRO A 306 -8.23 -6.11 5.75
N GLY A 307 -8.15 -6.53 4.48
CA GLY A 307 -7.56 -5.71 3.41
C GLY A 307 -6.04 -5.53 3.44
N GLU A 308 -5.35 -6.09 4.43
CA GLU A 308 -3.89 -6.05 4.52
C GLU A 308 -3.25 -7.32 3.96
N ARG A 309 -2.21 -7.16 3.16
CA ARG A 309 -1.38 -8.28 2.69
C ARG A 309 -0.15 -8.47 3.57
N LYS A 310 0.33 -9.69 3.63
CA LYS A 310 1.60 -10.03 4.27
C LYS A 310 2.75 -9.72 3.32
N LYS A 311 3.65 -8.85 3.73
CA LYS A 311 4.90 -8.56 3.03
C LYS A 311 6.04 -9.23 3.79
N PRO A 312 6.61 -10.35 3.28
CA PRO A 312 7.67 -11.09 3.96
C PRO A 312 8.89 -10.22 4.23
N VAL A 313 9.50 -10.40 5.41
CA VAL A 313 10.78 -9.77 5.74
C VAL A 313 11.90 -10.50 4.98
N LYS A 314 12.77 -9.75 4.30
CA LYS A 314 13.87 -10.32 3.53
C LYS A 314 14.79 -11.16 4.43
N GLY A 315 14.99 -12.44 4.09
CA GLY A 315 15.83 -13.38 4.82
C GLY A 315 15.17 -14.08 6.02
N VAL A 316 13.93 -13.72 6.38
CA VAL A 316 13.20 -14.33 7.49
C VAL A 316 11.78 -14.70 7.01
N PRO A 317 11.59 -15.90 6.47
CA PRO A 317 10.34 -16.26 5.77
C PRO A 317 9.11 -16.34 6.68
N CYS A 318 9.29 -16.44 7.99
CA CYS A 318 8.21 -16.52 8.97
C CYS A 318 7.77 -15.17 9.55
N CYS A 319 8.49 -14.09 9.22
CA CYS A 319 8.16 -12.74 9.65
C CYS A 319 7.66 -11.92 8.48
N TRP A 320 6.64 -11.11 8.71
CA TRP A 320 6.04 -10.24 7.71
C TRP A 320 5.59 -8.93 8.34
N HIS A 321 5.49 -7.92 7.52
CA HIS A 321 4.78 -6.68 7.82
C HIS A 321 3.42 -6.72 7.14
N CYS A 322 2.42 -6.15 7.79
CA CYS A 322 1.11 -5.99 7.21
C CYS A 322 1.07 -4.66 6.44
N GLU A 323 0.68 -4.73 5.17
CA GLU A 323 0.59 -3.58 4.27
C GLU A 323 -0.83 -3.51 3.69
N LEU A 324 -1.53 -2.41 3.96
CA LEU A 324 -2.87 -2.21 3.43
C LEU A 324 -2.81 -2.11 1.89
N CYS A 325 -3.72 -2.82 1.21
CA CYS A 325 -3.83 -2.72 -0.24
C CYS A 325 -4.16 -1.29 -0.65
N GLY A 326 -3.34 -0.68 -1.51
CA GLY A 326 -3.44 0.72 -1.90
C GLY A 326 -4.39 0.98 -3.07
N GLY A 327 -4.86 2.24 -3.22
CA GLY A 327 -5.66 2.66 -4.37
C GLY A 327 -6.88 1.77 -4.64
N TYR A 328 -7.03 1.35 -5.88
CA TYR A 328 -8.14 0.51 -6.37
C TYR A 328 -7.88 -1.00 -6.23
N GLN A 329 -7.06 -1.41 -5.26
CA GLN A 329 -6.71 -2.80 -5.02
C GLN A 329 -7.49 -3.39 -3.84
N TYR A 330 -7.75 -4.68 -3.90
CA TYR A 330 -8.29 -5.50 -2.81
C TYR A 330 -7.36 -6.66 -2.52
N ARG A 331 -7.44 -7.22 -1.32
CA ARG A 331 -6.68 -8.40 -0.93
C ARG A 331 -7.31 -9.65 -1.54
N ALA A 332 -6.69 -10.20 -2.57
CA ALA A 332 -7.13 -11.44 -3.20
C ALA A 332 -6.73 -12.68 -2.40
N ASP A 333 -5.51 -12.68 -1.88
CA ASP A 333 -4.96 -13.71 -1.00
C ASP A 333 -4.09 -13.07 0.11
N PRO A 334 -3.62 -13.82 1.11
CA PRO A 334 -2.80 -13.26 2.19
C PRO A 334 -1.52 -12.54 1.76
N LEU A 335 -1.00 -12.78 0.57
CA LEU A 335 0.27 -12.26 0.08
C LEU A 335 0.10 -11.19 -1.00
N THR A 336 -1.02 -11.19 -1.75
CA THR A 336 -1.18 -10.36 -2.93
C THR A 336 -2.40 -9.45 -2.88
N CYS A 337 -2.20 -8.22 -3.37
CA CYS A 337 -3.27 -7.28 -3.68
C CYS A 337 -3.47 -7.26 -5.20
N LEU A 338 -4.71 -7.44 -5.66
CA LEU A 338 -5.09 -7.34 -7.06
C LEU A 338 -5.95 -6.10 -7.32
N PRO A 339 -5.80 -5.45 -8.48
CA PRO A 339 -6.66 -4.34 -8.83
C PRO A 339 -8.07 -4.84 -9.13
N CYS A 340 -9.08 -4.09 -8.72
CA CYS A 340 -10.46 -4.31 -9.13
C CYS A 340 -10.62 -4.03 -10.64
N ALA A 341 -11.55 -4.73 -11.30
CA ALA A 341 -11.89 -4.45 -12.69
C ALA A 341 -12.43 -3.02 -12.86
N SER A 342 -12.37 -2.47 -14.08
CA SER A 342 -12.70 -1.07 -14.37
C SER A 342 -14.10 -0.62 -13.94
N HIS A 343 -15.05 -1.55 -13.83
CA HIS A 343 -16.43 -1.29 -13.39
C HIS A 343 -16.65 -1.53 -11.89
N LEU A 344 -15.60 -1.93 -11.16
CA LEU A 344 -15.64 -2.28 -9.74
C LEU A 344 -14.72 -1.35 -8.93
N ARG A 345 -15.05 -1.14 -7.68
CA ARG A 345 -14.23 -0.46 -6.68
C ARG A 345 -14.05 -1.35 -5.45
N PRO A 346 -12.95 -1.22 -4.70
CA PRO A 346 -12.78 -2.02 -3.49
C PRO A 346 -13.85 -1.69 -2.44
N THR A 347 -14.18 -2.68 -1.62
CA THR A 347 -14.97 -2.46 -0.41
C THR A 347 -14.18 -1.62 0.61
N PRO A 348 -14.82 -0.96 1.60
CA PRO A 348 -14.10 -0.16 2.60
C PRO A 348 -13.04 -0.95 3.37
N ASP A 349 -13.30 -2.23 3.62
CA ASP A 349 -12.40 -3.19 4.26
C ASP A 349 -11.38 -3.81 3.28
N ARG A 350 -11.45 -3.49 1.98
CA ARG A 350 -10.54 -3.95 0.91
C ARG A 350 -10.39 -5.47 0.80
N THR A 351 -11.42 -6.21 1.20
CA THR A 351 -11.45 -7.68 1.09
C THR A 351 -12.04 -8.17 -0.22
N ALA A 352 -12.86 -7.34 -0.88
CA ALA A 352 -13.53 -7.67 -2.14
C ALA A 352 -13.70 -6.43 -3.03
N CYS A 353 -14.20 -6.64 -4.25
CA CYS A 353 -14.61 -5.57 -5.14
C CYS A 353 -16.15 -5.49 -5.20
N ARG A 354 -16.70 -4.27 -5.19
CA ARG A 354 -18.13 -3.99 -5.36
C ARG A 354 -18.38 -3.14 -6.59
N PRO A 355 -19.58 -3.18 -7.20
CA PRO A 355 -19.91 -2.36 -8.34
C PRO A 355 -19.77 -0.87 -8.04
N THR A 356 -19.17 -0.13 -8.97
CA THR A 356 -19.08 1.33 -8.88
C THR A 356 -20.47 1.92 -9.16
N PRO A 357 -21.00 2.82 -8.32
CA PRO A 357 -22.31 3.44 -8.55
C PRO A 357 -22.29 4.26 -9.82
N VAL A 358 -23.30 4.08 -10.67
CA VAL A 358 -23.44 4.80 -11.93
C VAL A 358 -24.37 5.98 -11.70
N LEU A 359 -23.85 7.20 -11.91
CA LEU A 359 -24.62 8.42 -11.90
C LEU A 359 -25.34 8.58 -13.25
N ARG A 360 -26.63 8.88 -13.17
CA ARG A 360 -27.46 9.26 -14.31
C ARG A 360 -27.91 10.69 -14.08
N LEU A 361 -27.86 11.50 -15.11
CA LEU A 361 -28.40 12.86 -15.03
C LEU A 361 -29.92 12.80 -14.87
N SER A 362 -30.44 13.33 -13.77
CA SER A 362 -31.86 13.45 -13.56
C SER A 362 -32.38 14.79 -14.09
N TRP A 363 -33.67 14.83 -14.51
CA TRP A 363 -34.30 16.07 -14.99
C TRP A 363 -34.38 17.16 -13.93
N GLY A 364 -34.33 16.79 -12.64
CA GLY A 364 -34.34 17.70 -11.49
C GLY A 364 -32.98 18.29 -11.13
N ASP A 365 -31.88 17.77 -11.70
CA ASP A 365 -30.56 18.29 -11.42
C ASP A 365 -30.39 19.71 -12.01
N PRO A 366 -29.71 20.64 -11.31
CA PRO A 366 -29.49 22.00 -11.80
C PRO A 366 -28.85 22.04 -13.18
N CYS A 367 -27.93 21.13 -13.46
CA CYS A 367 -27.25 21.01 -14.77
C CYS A 367 -28.20 20.57 -15.91
N ALA A 368 -29.37 20.02 -15.60
CA ALA A 368 -30.39 19.66 -16.54
C ALA A 368 -31.54 20.69 -16.53
N ALA A 369 -32.04 21.07 -15.37
CA ALA A 369 -33.20 21.93 -15.18
C ALA A 369 -33.01 23.32 -15.77
N VAL A 370 -31.84 23.95 -15.57
CA VAL A 370 -31.58 25.31 -16.09
C VAL A 370 -31.55 25.34 -17.62
N PRO A 371 -30.79 24.47 -18.35
CA PRO A 371 -30.84 24.42 -19.81
C PRO A 371 -32.23 24.12 -20.37
N VAL A 372 -32.94 23.18 -19.74
CA VAL A 372 -34.31 22.78 -20.16
C VAL A 372 -35.30 23.94 -20.02
N ALA A 373 -35.27 24.68 -18.90
CA ALA A 373 -36.10 25.85 -18.70
C ALA A 373 -35.84 26.93 -19.75
N LEU A 374 -34.58 27.24 -20.03
CA LEU A 374 -34.18 28.18 -21.07
C LEU A 374 -34.65 27.72 -22.45
N ALA A 375 -34.48 26.45 -22.77
CA ALA A 375 -34.91 25.89 -24.07
C ALA A 375 -36.45 25.91 -24.20
N THR A 376 -37.20 25.62 -23.14
CA THR A 376 -38.66 25.66 -23.13
C THR A 376 -39.16 27.08 -23.36
N LEU A 377 -38.63 28.07 -22.65
CA LEU A 377 -38.96 29.48 -22.86
C LEU A 377 -38.60 29.93 -24.27
N GLY A 378 -37.44 29.53 -24.80
CA GLY A 378 -37.01 29.82 -26.16
C GLY A 378 -37.92 29.21 -27.22
N LEU A 379 -38.37 27.96 -27.04
CA LEU A 379 -39.32 27.31 -27.95
C LEU A 379 -40.68 28.01 -27.94
N MET A 380 -41.21 28.37 -26.77
CA MET A 380 -42.46 29.11 -26.66
C MET A 380 -42.36 30.47 -27.37
N ALA A 381 -41.26 31.21 -27.14
CA ALA A 381 -41.03 32.47 -27.80
C ALA A 381 -40.90 32.32 -29.33
N THR A 382 -40.18 31.28 -29.79
CA THR A 382 -40.03 30.98 -31.23
C THR A 382 -41.36 30.61 -31.86
N ALA A 383 -42.17 29.80 -31.22
CA ALA A 383 -43.50 29.41 -31.66
C ALA A 383 -44.43 30.62 -31.75
N PHE A 384 -44.38 31.52 -30.73
CA PHE A 384 -45.15 32.77 -30.75
C PHE A 384 -44.75 33.68 -31.92
N VAL A 385 -43.45 33.88 -32.16
CA VAL A 385 -42.95 34.65 -33.30
C VAL A 385 -43.38 34.03 -34.61
N LEU A 386 -43.23 32.70 -34.75
CA LEU A 386 -43.65 31.98 -35.96
C LEU A 386 -45.15 32.13 -36.22
N ALA A 387 -46.00 31.94 -35.20
CA ALA A 387 -47.45 32.12 -35.31
C ALA A 387 -47.81 33.55 -35.74
N THR A 388 -47.14 34.55 -35.15
CA THR A 388 -47.33 35.97 -35.55
C THR A 388 -46.94 36.22 -37.00
N PHE A 389 -45.81 35.68 -37.48
CA PHE A 389 -45.36 35.84 -38.87
C PHE A 389 -46.24 35.10 -39.86
N VAL A 390 -46.76 33.93 -39.53
CA VAL A 390 -47.70 33.17 -40.34
C VAL A 390 -49.03 33.89 -40.42
N ARG A 391 -49.56 34.40 -39.30
CA ARG A 391 -50.86 35.14 -39.30
C ARG A 391 -50.79 36.44 -40.06
N HIS A 392 -49.64 37.10 -40.07
CA HIS A 392 -49.44 38.41 -40.74
C HIS A 392 -48.49 38.30 -41.95
N HIS A 393 -48.51 37.20 -42.71
CA HIS A 393 -47.56 36.85 -43.75
C HIS A 393 -47.57 37.83 -44.95
N ASP A 394 -48.66 38.49 -45.17
CA ASP A 394 -48.82 39.45 -46.32
C ASP A 394 -48.43 40.89 -45.99
N THR A 395 -48.09 41.17 -44.73
CA THR A 395 -47.71 42.52 -44.29
C THR A 395 -46.36 42.98 -44.88
N PRO A 396 -46.17 44.29 -45.12
CA PRO A 396 -44.93 44.83 -45.68
C PRO A 396 -43.68 44.46 -44.91
N ILE A 397 -43.73 44.45 -43.57
CA ILE A 397 -42.61 44.13 -42.70
C ILE A 397 -42.16 42.67 -42.88
N VAL A 398 -43.09 41.70 -42.94
CA VAL A 398 -42.77 40.31 -43.16
C VAL A 398 -42.20 40.05 -44.53
N LYS A 399 -42.79 40.69 -45.60
CA LYS A 399 -42.26 40.63 -46.98
C LYS A 399 -40.88 41.27 -47.13
N ALA A 400 -40.64 42.39 -46.46
CA ALA A 400 -39.33 43.06 -46.45
C ALA A 400 -38.25 42.25 -45.75
N SER A 401 -38.61 41.47 -44.72
CA SER A 401 -37.70 40.56 -43.99
C SER A 401 -37.25 39.35 -44.82
N GLY A 402 -37.74 39.11 -45.98
CA GLY A 402 -37.50 37.90 -46.78
C GLY A 402 -38.17 36.68 -46.07
N ARG A 403 -39.50 36.60 -46.30
CA ARG A 403 -40.42 35.67 -45.60
C ARG A 403 -39.91 34.24 -45.54
N GLU A 404 -39.50 33.65 -46.65
CA GLU A 404 -39.08 32.26 -46.76
C GLU A 404 -37.85 31.99 -45.91
N LEU A 405 -36.85 32.84 -45.97
CA LEU A 405 -35.62 32.72 -45.26
C LEU A 405 -35.79 32.98 -43.75
N SER A 406 -36.80 33.79 -43.39
CA SER A 406 -37.17 34.02 -41.98
C SER A 406 -37.79 32.78 -41.35
N TYR A 407 -38.59 32.00 -42.08
CA TYR A 407 -39.15 30.73 -41.60
C TYR A 407 -38.04 29.68 -41.43
N VAL A 408 -37.09 29.58 -42.33
CA VAL A 408 -35.94 28.68 -42.21
C VAL A 408 -35.09 29.06 -41.01
N LEU A 409 -34.89 30.36 -40.77
CA LEU A 409 -34.15 30.84 -39.60
C LEU A 409 -34.86 30.47 -38.28
N LEU A 410 -36.19 30.67 -38.19
CA LEU A 410 -36.99 30.28 -37.04
C LEU A 410 -37.00 28.76 -36.83
N ALA A 411 -37.05 27.97 -37.88
CA ALA A 411 -36.94 26.52 -37.81
C ALA A 411 -35.55 26.09 -37.27
N GLY A 412 -34.47 26.74 -37.71
CA GLY A 412 -33.12 26.54 -37.20
C GLY A 412 -33.02 26.86 -35.70
N ILE A 413 -33.57 28.00 -35.25
CA ILE A 413 -33.63 28.42 -33.86
C ILE A 413 -34.43 27.42 -33.03
N ALA A 414 -35.58 26.95 -33.49
CA ALA A 414 -36.39 25.95 -32.81
C ALA A 414 -35.61 24.61 -32.64
N LEU A 415 -34.85 24.21 -33.67
CA LEU A 415 -34.03 23.01 -33.63
C LEU A 415 -32.90 23.13 -32.63
N VAL A 416 -32.27 24.31 -32.48
CA VAL A 416 -31.24 24.56 -31.45
C VAL A 416 -31.81 24.41 -30.04
N TYR A 417 -33.04 24.87 -29.77
CA TYR A 417 -33.67 24.65 -28.47
C TYR A 417 -34.08 23.18 -28.28
N ALA A 418 -34.59 22.52 -29.31
CA ALA A 418 -35.03 21.13 -29.25
C ALA A 418 -33.89 20.15 -28.93
N ILE A 419 -32.67 20.42 -29.42
CA ILE A 419 -31.52 19.57 -29.14
C ILE A 419 -31.19 19.53 -27.65
N THR A 420 -31.49 20.56 -26.85
CA THR A 420 -31.26 20.61 -25.41
C THR A 420 -31.99 19.48 -24.70
N PHE A 421 -33.20 19.14 -25.08
CA PHE A 421 -33.95 18.01 -24.52
C PHE A 421 -33.31 16.69 -24.86
N LEU A 422 -32.77 16.52 -26.07
CA LEU A 422 -32.02 15.33 -26.44
C LEU A 422 -30.71 15.22 -25.65
N MET A 423 -30.06 16.33 -25.34
CA MET A 423 -28.82 16.33 -24.55
C MET A 423 -29.04 15.93 -23.08
N VAL A 424 -30.21 16.20 -22.51
CA VAL A 424 -30.58 15.83 -21.16
C VAL A 424 -31.18 14.41 -21.09
N ALA A 425 -31.80 13.93 -22.18
CA ALA A 425 -32.40 12.60 -22.21
C ALA A 425 -31.40 11.49 -21.87
N GLU A 426 -31.87 10.38 -21.32
CA GLU A 426 -31.00 9.24 -20.95
C GLU A 426 -30.26 8.70 -22.21
N PRO A 427 -28.92 8.52 -22.14
CA PRO A 427 -28.14 8.02 -23.26
C PRO A 427 -28.56 6.60 -23.67
N GLY A 428 -29.04 6.47 -24.91
CA GLY A 428 -29.33 5.22 -25.57
C GLY A 428 -28.86 5.26 -27.01
N VAL A 429 -28.87 4.16 -27.73
CA VAL A 429 -28.37 4.11 -29.12
C VAL A 429 -29.07 5.16 -30.01
N GLY A 430 -30.42 5.25 -29.95
CA GLY A 430 -31.20 6.19 -30.71
C GLY A 430 -30.94 7.66 -30.31
N VAL A 431 -30.90 7.93 -28.98
CA VAL A 431 -30.62 9.28 -28.46
C VAL A 431 -29.22 9.72 -28.83
N CYS A 432 -28.23 8.85 -28.78
CA CYS A 432 -26.85 9.16 -29.16
C CYS A 432 -26.73 9.42 -30.68
N ALA A 433 -27.48 8.69 -31.53
CA ALA A 433 -27.55 8.94 -32.96
C ALA A 433 -28.15 10.33 -33.25
N LEU A 434 -29.28 10.63 -32.61
CA LEU A 434 -29.95 11.92 -32.78
C LEU A 434 -29.10 13.08 -32.26
N ARG A 435 -28.42 12.92 -31.14
CA ARG A 435 -27.46 13.92 -30.62
C ARG A 435 -26.38 14.25 -31.65
N ARG A 436 -25.74 13.22 -32.24
CA ARG A 436 -24.70 13.43 -33.26
C ARG A 436 -25.23 14.11 -34.50
N LEU A 437 -26.45 13.73 -34.94
CA LEU A 437 -27.06 14.27 -36.16
C LEU A 437 -27.46 15.75 -35.99
N PHE A 438 -28.10 16.08 -34.88
CA PHE A 438 -28.72 17.40 -34.71
C PHE A 438 -27.82 18.41 -33.99
N LEU A 439 -26.72 17.99 -33.34
CA LEU A 439 -25.85 18.87 -32.53
C LEU A 439 -25.38 20.12 -33.32
N GLY A 440 -24.90 19.97 -34.53
CA GLY A 440 -24.44 21.09 -35.37
C GLY A 440 -25.48 21.59 -36.36
N LEU A 441 -26.54 20.80 -36.65
CA LEU A 441 -27.46 21.08 -37.72
C LEU A 441 -28.32 22.32 -37.46
N GLY A 442 -28.87 22.47 -36.25
CA GLY A 442 -29.68 23.64 -35.90
C GLY A 442 -28.89 24.95 -35.99
N MET A 443 -27.65 24.94 -35.50
CA MET A 443 -26.76 26.10 -35.56
C MET A 443 -26.29 26.39 -36.98
N SER A 444 -25.91 25.39 -37.76
CA SER A 444 -25.50 25.56 -39.15
C SER A 444 -26.66 26.12 -40.00
N LEU A 445 -27.89 25.65 -39.81
CA LEU A 445 -29.08 26.16 -40.48
C LEU A 445 -29.34 27.63 -40.10
N THR A 446 -29.23 27.96 -38.80
CA THR A 446 -29.41 29.34 -38.32
C THR A 446 -28.36 30.28 -38.91
N TYR A 447 -27.09 29.93 -38.85
CA TYR A 447 -26.02 30.81 -39.37
C TYR A 447 -25.96 30.82 -40.91
N ALA A 448 -26.30 29.73 -41.59
CA ALA A 448 -26.42 29.70 -43.04
C ALA A 448 -27.54 30.65 -43.51
N ALA A 449 -28.69 30.65 -42.83
CA ALA A 449 -29.79 31.57 -43.15
C ALA A 449 -29.39 33.03 -42.90
N LEU A 450 -28.71 33.33 -41.79
CA LEU A 450 -28.21 34.69 -41.50
C LEU A 450 -27.14 35.13 -42.49
N LEU A 451 -26.17 34.26 -42.80
CA LEU A 451 -25.13 34.52 -43.79
C LEU A 451 -25.74 34.81 -45.17
N THR A 452 -26.72 34.01 -45.58
CA THR A 452 -27.39 34.18 -46.87
C THR A 452 -28.15 35.50 -46.93
N LYS A 453 -28.85 35.88 -45.85
CA LYS A 453 -29.51 37.20 -45.76
C LYS A 453 -28.51 38.34 -45.86
N THR A 454 -27.42 38.27 -45.08
CA THR A 454 -26.40 39.33 -45.05
C THR A 454 -25.67 39.46 -46.38
N ASN A 455 -25.30 38.31 -46.97
CA ASN A 455 -24.66 38.27 -48.28
C ASN A 455 -25.60 38.86 -49.38
N ARG A 456 -26.93 38.58 -49.35
CA ARG A 456 -27.91 39.18 -50.25
C ARG A 456 -27.90 40.68 -50.11
N ILE A 457 -27.99 41.24 -48.93
CA ILE A 457 -27.97 42.68 -48.67
C ILE A 457 -26.67 43.29 -49.21
N TYR A 458 -25.52 42.71 -48.86
CA TYR A 458 -24.22 43.19 -49.33
C TYR A 458 -24.11 43.20 -50.85
N ARG A 459 -24.53 42.14 -51.55
CA ARG A 459 -24.47 42.02 -52.98
C ARG A 459 -25.39 43.06 -53.70
N ILE A 460 -26.61 43.27 -53.20
CA ILE A 460 -27.54 44.26 -53.77
C ILE A 460 -26.90 45.64 -53.69
N PHE A 461 -26.32 46.06 -52.62
CA PHE A 461 -25.76 47.39 -52.45
C PHE A 461 -24.42 47.59 -53.13
N GLU A 462 -23.53 46.59 -53.11
CA GLU A 462 -22.23 46.68 -53.78
C GLU A 462 -22.38 46.74 -55.30
N GLN A 463 -23.27 45.94 -55.84
CA GLN A 463 -23.51 45.94 -57.28
C GLN A 463 -24.36 47.17 -57.74
N GLY A 464 -25.30 47.64 -56.87
CA GLY A 464 -26.04 48.87 -57.12
C GLY A 464 -25.16 50.12 -57.17
N LYS A 465 -23.96 50.11 -56.61
CA LYS A 465 -22.94 51.16 -56.77
C LYS A 465 -22.20 51.08 -58.10
N ARG A 466 -22.19 49.91 -58.77
CA ARG A 466 -21.38 49.67 -59.99
C ARG A 466 -22.19 49.50 -61.27
N SER A 467 -23.46 49.08 -61.20
CA SER A 467 -24.28 48.73 -62.36
C SER A 467 -25.76 48.77 -62.01
N VAL A 468 -26.58 49.09 -63.03
CA VAL A 468 -28.05 49.09 -62.97
C VAL A 468 -28.66 47.69 -63.09
N THR A 469 -27.85 46.67 -63.45
CA THR A 469 -28.33 45.30 -63.61
C THR A 469 -28.40 44.60 -62.25
N PRO A 470 -29.52 43.87 -61.96
CA PRO A 470 -29.64 43.15 -60.69
C PRO A 470 -28.62 42.02 -60.59
N PRO A 471 -28.00 41.79 -59.41
CA PRO A 471 -27.04 40.72 -59.21
C PRO A 471 -27.68 39.34 -59.39
N ARG A 472 -26.88 38.34 -59.83
CA ARG A 472 -27.31 36.94 -59.94
C ARG A 472 -27.54 36.32 -58.54
N PHE A 473 -28.46 35.36 -58.43
CA PHE A 473 -28.76 34.58 -57.19
C PHE A 473 -29.42 35.38 -56.05
N ILE A 474 -30.27 36.35 -56.35
CA ILE A 474 -31.05 37.17 -55.39
C ILE A 474 -32.46 36.60 -55.19
N SER A 475 -32.94 35.73 -56.06
CA SER A 475 -34.31 35.21 -56.00
C SER A 475 -34.48 34.41 -54.66
N PRO A 476 -35.69 34.39 -54.08
CA PRO A 476 -35.99 33.66 -52.90
C PRO A 476 -35.58 32.17 -52.98
N THR A 477 -35.84 31.55 -54.11
CA THR A 477 -35.48 30.14 -54.38
C THR A 477 -33.96 29.94 -54.36
N SER A 478 -33.17 30.79 -54.97
CA SER A 478 -31.70 30.68 -54.95
C SER A 478 -31.15 30.84 -53.54
N GLN A 479 -31.74 31.71 -52.71
CA GLN A 479 -31.36 31.93 -51.35
C GLN A 479 -31.63 30.67 -50.46
N LEU A 480 -32.78 30.03 -50.67
CA LEU A 480 -33.12 28.76 -50.00
C LEU A 480 -32.16 27.66 -50.43
N VAL A 481 -31.87 27.53 -51.73
CA VAL A 481 -30.91 26.54 -52.24
C VAL A 481 -29.52 26.70 -51.57
N ILE A 482 -29.00 27.95 -51.53
CA ILE A 482 -27.71 28.24 -50.89
C ILE A 482 -27.75 27.86 -49.40
N THR A 483 -28.82 28.24 -48.68
CA THR A 483 -28.95 27.93 -47.24
C THR A 483 -29.00 26.43 -46.99
N PHE A 484 -29.79 25.67 -47.76
CA PHE A 484 -29.88 24.23 -47.61
C PHE A 484 -28.62 23.49 -48.09
N THR A 485 -27.88 24.02 -49.07
CA THR A 485 -26.59 23.47 -49.47
C THR A 485 -25.55 23.63 -48.35
N LEU A 486 -25.47 24.81 -47.72
CA LEU A 486 -24.56 25.07 -46.62
C LEU A 486 -24.90 24.21 -45.38
N SER A 487 -26.17 24.10 -44.99
CA SER A 487 -26.57 23.25 -43.87
C SER A 487 -26.56 21.77 -44.22
N GLY A 488 -26.77 21.38 -45.46
CA GLY A 488 -26.69 20.01 -45.98
C GLY A 488 -25.28 19.43 -45.88
N LEU A 489 -24.25 20.26 -46.04
CA LEU A 489 -22.86 19.82 -45.84
C LEU A 489 -22.63 19.32 -44.41
N GLN A 490 -23.18 20.01 -43.41
CA GLN A 490 -23.14 19.56 -42.02
C GLN A 490 -23.88 18.24 -41.80
N LEU A 491 -25.05 18.08 -42.45
CA LEU A 491 -25.84 16.85 -42.35
C LEU A 491 -25.09 15.65 -42.95
N VAL A 492 -24.46 15.83 -44.12
CA VAL A 492 -23.64 14.79 -44.75
C VAL A 492 -22.45 14.41 -43.88
N ALA A 493 -21.76 15.39 -43.32
CA ALA A 493 -20.64 15.13 -42.40
C ALA A 493 -21.08 14.34 -41.14
N ALA A 494 -22.23 14.72 -40.55
CA ALA A 494 -22.78 14.02 -39.38
C ALA A 494 -23.24 12.60 -39.74
N ALA A 495 -23.90 12.42 -40.91
CA ALA A 495 -24.30 11.09 -41.39
C ALA A 495 -23.09 10.18 -41.67
N THR A 496 -22.05 10.71 -42.32
CA THR A 496 -20.80 9.98 -42.54
C THR A 496 -20.16 9.54 -41.22
N TRP A 497 -20.15 10.41 -40.20
CA TRP A 497 -19.64 10.06 -38.88
C TRP A 497 -20.46 8.94 -38.20
N LEU A 498 -21.80 8.97 -38.36
CA LEU A 498 -22.65 7.89 -37.83
C LEU A 498 -22.38 6.55 -38.50
N LEU A 499 -22.08 6.53 -39.81
CA LEU A 499 -21.75 5.30 -40.54
C LEU A 499 -20.37 4.74 -40.17
N VAL A 500 -19.39 5.61 -40.00
CA VAL A 500 -18.00 5.19 -39.66
C VAL A 500 -17.87 4.72 -38.20
N ARG A 501 -18.59 5.37 -37.27
CA ARG A 501 -18.61 5.00 -35.87
C ARG A 501 -20.04 4.88 -35.37
N PRO A 502 -20.57 3.64 -35.21
CA PRO A 502 -21.93 3.44 -34.73
C PRO A 502 -22.13 4.08 -33.35
N PRO A 503 -23.28 4.74 -33.15
CA PRO A 503 -23.58 5.39 -31.89
C PRO A 503 -23.89 4.35 -30.82
N HIS A 504 -23.26 4.46 -29.66
CA HIS A 504 -23.55 3.62 -28.47
C HIS A 504 -23.41 4.44 -27.19
N ALA A 505 -24.04 3.97 -26.14
CA ALA A 505 -23.85 4.50 -24.81
C ALA A 505 -22.73 3.73 -24.11
N LEU A 506 -21.88 4.42 -23.38
CA LEU A 506 -20.82 3.86 -22.54
C LEU A 506 -20.88 4.46 -21.15
N ILE A 507 -20.40 3.68 -20.18
CA ILE A 507 -20.21 4.16 -18.82
C ILE A 507 -18.74 4.54 -18.68
N ASP A 508 -18.48 5.81 -18.44
CA ASP A 508 -17.13 6.31 -18.16
C ASP A 508 -16.88 6.17 -16.66
N TYR A 509 -16.04 5.21 -16.30
CA TYR A 509 -15.60 5.01 -14.93
C TYR A 509 -14.39 5.90 -14.65
N GLU A 510 -14.47 6.72 -13.62
CA GLU A 510 -13.39 7.65 -13.23
C GLU A 510 -12.20 6.95 -12.53
N MET A 511 -12.02 5.67 -12.82
CA MET A 511 -10.95 4.87 -12.23
C MET A 511 -9.58 5.51 -12.48
N GLY A 512 -8.83 5.77 -11.40
CA GLY A 512 -7.50 6.38 -11.47
C GLY A 512 -7.47 7.91 -11.59
N ARG A 513 -8.61 8.59 -11.77
CA ARG A 513 -8.70 10.06 -11.74
C ARG A 513 -8.98 10.59 -10.33
N THR A 514 -9.68 9.80 -9.51
CA THR A 514 -9.93 10.10 -8.10
C THR A 514 -8.98 9.31 -7.23
N PRO A 515 -8.21 9.95 -6.32
CA PRO A 515 -7.31 9.24 -5.41
C PRO A 515 -8.06 8.35 -4.41
N ASP A 516 -9.30 8.72 -4.07
CA ASP A 516 -10.16 7.97 -3.16
C ASP A 516 -11.13 7.06 -3.93
N PRO A 517 -11.00 5.73 -3.83
CA PRO A 517 -11.92 4.78 -4.46
C PRO A 517 -13.37 4.90 -4.00
N GLU A 518 -13.63 5.42 -2.78
CA GLU A 518 -14.99 5.60 -2.28
C GLU A 518 -15.74 6.72 -3.01
N ALA A 519 -15.00 7.73 -3.47
CA ALA A 519 -15.55 8.82 -4.27
C ALA A 519 -15.72 8.46 -5.75
N ALA A 520 -15.18 7.33 -6.21
CA ALA A 520 -15.27 6.92 -7.62
C ALA A 520 -16.71 6.64 -8.05
N ARG A 521 -17.07 7.16 -9.22
CA ARG A 521 -18.40 7.06 -9.81
C ARG A 521 -18.27 6.70 -11.29
N GLY A 522 -19.26 6.02 -11.83
CA GLY A 522 -19.43 5.84 -13.26
C GLY A 522 -20.42 6.85 -13.80
N VAL A 523 -20.15 7.47 -14.95
CA VAL A 523 -21.07 8.40 -15.61
C VAL A 523 -21.55 7.79 -16.92
N LEU A 524 -22.87 7.64 -17.08
CA LEU A 524 -23.48 7.16 -18.30
C LEU A 524 -23.46 8.27 -19.34
N ARG A 525 -22.78 8.08 -20.47
CA ARG A 525 -22.70 9.05 -21.56
C ARG A 525 -22.75 8.40 -22.94
N CYS A 526 -23.07 9.20 -23.97
CA CYS A 526 -22.88 8.78 -25.35
C CYS A 526 -21.36 8.71 -25.68
N ASP A 527 -20.95 7.74 -26.47
CA ASP A 527 -19.60 7.70 -27.06
C ASP A 527 -19.44 8.86 -28.06
N MET A 528 -19.11 10.03 -27.53
CA MET A 528 -18.81 11.25 -28.29
C MET A 528 -17.46 11.79 -27.79
N ALA A 529 -16.40 11.56 -28.55
CA ALA A 529 -15.11 12.16 -28.24
C ALA A 529 -15.25 13.70 -28.24
N GLU A 530 -14.64 14.36 -27.25
CA GLU A 530 -14.69 15.84 -27.13
C GLU A 530 -14.25 16.53 -28.42
N GLY A 531 -13.18 16.04 -29.05
CA GLY A 531 -12.70 16.55 -30.32
C GLY A 531 -13.71 16.43 -31.46
N ALA A 532 -14.53 15.38 -31.49
CA ALA A 532 -15.58 15.20 -32.49
C ALA A 532 -16.77 16.15 -32.27
N THR A 533 -17.14 16.38 -31.02
CA THR A 533 -18.16 17.40 -30.67
C THR A 533 -17.69 18.78 -31.07
N LEU A 534 -16.46 19.15 -30.81
CA LEU A 534 -15.88 20.43 -31.23
C LEU A 534 -15.77 20.55 -32.75
N ALA A 535 -15.44 19.47 -33.47
CA ALA A 535 -15.40 19.47 -34.93
C ALA A 535 -16.79 19.72 -35.55
N CYS A 536 -17.85 19.12 -34.96
CA CYS A 536 -19.23 19.40 -35.40
C CYS A 536 -19.63 20.85 -35.18
N LEU A 537 -19.19 21.49 -34.13
CA LEU A 537 -19.45 22.89 -33.83
C LEU A 537 -18.57 23.84 -34.66
N ALA A 538 -17.35 23.45 -35.01
CA ALA A 538 -16.37 24.26 -35.73
C ALA A 538 -16.93 24.77 -37.08
N TYR A 539 -17.66 23.92 -37.81
CA TYR A 539 -18.29 24.33 -39.06
C TYR A 539 -19.36 25.41 -38.84
N ALA A 540 -20.23 25.25 -37.83
CA ALA A 540 -21.24 26.26 -37.50
C ALA A 540 -20.59 27.59 -37.05
N LEU A 541 -19.49 27.51 -36.28
CA LEU A 541 -18.70 28.68 -35.90
C LEU A 541 -18.03 29.36 -37.10
N LEU A 542 -17.55 28.59 -38.07
CA LEU A 542 -17.04 29.14 -39.34
C LEU A 542 -18.12 29.93 -40.11
N LEU A 543 -19.34 29.37 -40.19
CA LEU A 543 -20.47 30.08 -40.79
C LEU A 543 -20.82 31.37 -40.04
N MET A 544 -20.77 31.32 -38.70
CA MET A 544 -20.98 32.51 -37.84
C MET A 544 -19.92 33.58 -38.10
N LEU A 545 -18.63 33.21 -38.13
CA LEU A 545 -17.53 34.13 -38.39
C LEU A 545 -17.64 34.75 -39.80
N THR A 546 -17.96 33.95 -40.82
CA THR A 546 -18.18 34.45 -42.17
C THR A 546 -19.38 35.40 -42.24
N CYS A 547 -20.47 35.09 -41.54
CA CYS A 547 -21.62 35.97 -41.39
C CYS A 547 -21.23 37.29 -40.73
N THR A 548 -20.42 37.25 -39.68
CA THR A 548 -19.91 38.46 -39.01
C THR A 548 -19.09 39.34 -39.93
N VAL A 549 -18.21 38.78 -40.76
CA VAL A 549 -17.42 39.50 -41.75
C VAL A 549 -18.33 40.21 -42.78
N TYR A 550 -19.36 39.51 -43.31
CA TYR A 550 -20.31 40.11 -44.23
C TYR A 550 -21.17 41.17 -43.55
N ALA A 551 -21.56 41.01 -42.29
CA ALA A 551 -22.30 42.00 -41.51
C ALA A 551 -21.49 43.30 -41.32
N VAL A 552 -20.18 43.16 -41.03
CA VAL A 552 -19.26 44.32 -40.96
C VAL A 552 -19.16 45.05 -42.31
N LYS A 553 -18.99 44.30 -43.41
CA LYS A 553 -18.94 44.88 -44.76
C LYS A 553 -20.24 45.58 -45.15
N ALA A 554 -21.39 45.07 -44.69
CA ALA A 554 -22.70 45.65 -44.96
C ALA A 554 -23.10 46.82 -44.04
N ARG A 555 -22.22 47.23 -43.10
CA ARG A 555 -22.52 48.26 -42.07
C ARG A 555 -22.84 49.64 -42.67
N GLY A 556 -22.30 49.96 -43.85
CA GLY A 556 -22.51 51.28 -44.57
C GLY A 556 -23.79 51.39 -45.34
N VAL A 557 -24.72 50.43 -45.22
CA VAL A 557 -26.01 50.45 -45.98
C VAL A 557 -27.00 51.41 -45.31
N PRO A 558 -27.77 52.24 -46.08
CA PRO A 558 -28.76 53.21 -45.57
C PRO A 558 -29.83 52.55 -44.69
N GLU A 559 -30.38 53.31 -43.72
CA GLU A 559 -31.26 52.80 -42.66
C GLU A 559 -32.61 52.26 -43.11
N THR A 560 -33.12 52.73 -44.27
CA THR A 560 -34.43 52.33 -44.81
C THR A 560 -34.55 50.85 -45.22
N PHE A 561 -33.43 50.13 -45.36
CA PHE A 561 -33.38 48.71 -45.73
C PHE A 561 -32.57 47.85 -44.76
N ASN A 562 -32.37 48.26 -43.50
CA ASN A 562 -31.22 47.85 -42.70
C ASN A 562 -31.51 46.72 -41.71
N GLU A 563 -31.73 45.49 -42.22
CA GLU A 563 -31.59 44.30 -41.40
C GLU A 563 -30.09 43.96 -41.05
N ALA A 564 -29.15 44.61 -41.80
CA ALA A 564 -27.72 44.29 -41.58
C ALA A 564 -27.20 44.77 -40.22
N LYS A 565 -27.70 45.89 -39.67
CA LYS A 565 -27.31 46.38 -38.34
C LYS A 565 -27.73 45.42 -37.23
N PRO A 566 -29.03 45.01 -37.08
CA PRO A 566 -29.46 44.02 -36.10
C PRO A 566 -28.74 42.67 -36.24
N ILE A 567 -28.52 42.21 -37.49
CA ILE A 567 -27.74 40.96 -37.73
C ILE A 567 -26.31 41.14 -37.24
N GLY A 568 -25.68 42.30 -37.51
CA GLY A 568 -24.33 42.59 -37.02
C GLY A 568 -24.24 42.53 -35.50
N PHE A 569 -25.17 43.20 -34.78
CA PHE A 569 -25.22 43.13 -33.32
C PHE A 569 -25.48 41.72 -32.83
N ALA A 570 -26.37 40.97 -33.46
CA ALA A 570 -26.61 39.58 -33.12
C ALA A 570 -25.34 38.74 -33.27
N MET A 571 -24.58 38.92 -34.33
CA MET A 571 -23.32 38.18 -34.52
C MET A 571 -22.24 38.55 -33.52
N TYR A 572 -22.07 39.83 -33.19
CA TYR A 572 -21.12 40.25 -32.16
C TYR A 572 -21.46 39.65 -30.79
N THR A 573 -22.73 39.73 -30.38
CA THR A 573 -23.20 39.15 -29.13
C THR A 573 -22.98 37.63 -29.10
N THR A 574 -23.28 36.96 -30.22
CA THR A 574 -23.05 35.52 -30.35
C THR A 574 -21.56 35.16 -30.26
N CYS A 575 -20.66 35.97 -30.88
CA CYS A 575 -19.22 35.78 -30.73
C CYS A 575 -18.78 35.85 -29.25
N VAL A 576 -19.31 36.80 -28.48
CA VAL A 576 -19.01 36.91 -27.04
C VAL A 576 -19.47 35.66 -26.28
N VAL A 577 -20.66 35.12 -26.58
CA VAL A 577 -21.16 33.87 -25.97
C VAL A 577 -20.20 32.71 -26.23
N TRP A 578 -19.73 32.56 -27.48
CA TRP A 578 -18.80 31.48 -27.83
C TRP A 578 -17.37 31.68 -27.31
N LEU A 579 -16.92 32.92 -27.15
CA LEU A 579 -15.66 33.24 -26.48
C LEU A 579 -15.71 32.87 -24.99
N ALA A 580 -16.85 33.08 -24.32
CA ALA A 580 -17.04 32.69 -22.94
C ALA A 580 -17.20 31.17 -22.78
N PHE A 581 -17.78 30.49 -23.75
CA PHE A 581 -17.95 29.02 -23.75
C PHE A 581 -16.63 28.27 -23.61
N GLY A 582 -15.58 28.65 -24.35
CA GLY A 582 -14.31 27.95 -24.39
C GLY A 582 -13.69 27.76 -22.99
N PRO A 583 -13.35 28.84 -22.26
CA PRO A 583 -12.76 28.75 -20.93
C PRO A 583 -13.62 27.98 -19.94
N ILE A 584 -14.95 28.14 -19.96
CA ILE A 584 -15.86 27.45 -19.06
C ILE A 584 -15.91 25.93 -19.36
N PHE A 585 -16.02 25.59 -20.65
CA PHE A 585 -16.07 24.18 -21.08
C PHE A 585 -14.79 23.40 -20.77
N PHE A 586 -13.62 24.00 -21.05
CA PHE A 586 -12.34 23.37 -20.78
C PHE A 586 -11.94 23.46 -19.30
N GLY A 587 -12.31 24.55 -18.61
CA GLY A 587 -12.08 24.69 -17.16
C GLY A 587 -12.86 23.67 -16.35
N ALA A 588 -14.06 23.31 -16.78
CA ALA A 588 -14.86 22.25 -16.16
C ALA A 588 -14.21 20.85 -16.25
N ALA A 589 -13.17 20.67 -17.07
CA ALA A 589 -12.48 19.39 -17.24
C ALA A 589 -11.83 18.87 -15.95
N GLN A 590 -11.61 19.71 -14.95
CA GLN A 590 -11.04 19.35 -13.63
C GLN A 590 -12.10 19.11 -12.55
N SER A 591 -13.38 19.31 -12.84
CA SER A 591 -14.49 19.12 -11.89
C SER A 591 -14.88 17.65 -11.74
N ALA A 592 -15.31 17.26 -10.54
CA ALA A 592 -15.87 15.92 -10.26
C ALA A 592 -17.11 15.60 -11.13
N ASP A 593 -17.93 16.61 -11.45
CA ASP A 593 -19.12 16.47 -12.31
C ASP A 593 -18.87 16.94 -13.75
N ARG A 594 -17.64 16.78 -14.24
CA ARG A 594 -17.16 17.28 -15.52
C ARG A 594 -18.14 17.12 -16.68
N VAL A 595 -18.66 15.92 -16.88
CA VAL A 595 -19.54 15.59 -18.01
C VAL A 595 -20.84 16.38 -17.95
N HIS A 596 -21.46 16.50 -16.78
CA HIS A 596 -22.72 17.22 -16.58
C HIS A 596 -22.54 18.73 -16.76
N VAL A 597 -21.47 19.30 -16.20
CA VAL A 597 -21.15 20.73 -16.33
C VAL A 597 -20.80 21.09 -17.77
N GLN A 598 -20.02 20.28 -18.48
CA GLN A 598 -19.69 20.49 -19.88
C GLN A 598 -20.94 20.47 -20.76
N MET A 599 -21.84 19.52 -20.51
CA MET A 599 -23.10 19.41 -21.24
C MET A 599 -24.02 20.61 -20.97
N ALA A 600 -24.16 21.02 -19.71
CA ALA A 600 -24.93 22.20 -19.33
C ALA A 600 -24.36 23.47 -19.99
N THR A 601 -23.03 23.65 -19.94
CA THR A 601 -22.36 24.79 -20.58
C THR A 601 -22.61 24.83 -22.07
N LEU A 602 -22.51 23.69 -22.76
CA LEU A 602 -22.78 23.61 -24.20
C LEU A 602 -24.24 23.97 -24.51
N THR A 603 -25.20 23.36 -23.81
CA THR A 603 -26.63 23.57 -24.07
C THR A 603 -27.09 25.00 -23.75
N VAL A 604 -26.57 25.60 -22.67
CA VAL A 604 -26.83 27.00 -22.31
C VAL A 604 -26.24 27.94 -23.37
N SER A 605 -24.99 27.72 -23.81
CA SER A 605 -24.37 28.56 -24.84
C SER A 605 -25.09 28.48 -26.19
N MET A 606 -25.54 27.28 -26.56
CA MET A 606 -26.39 27.09 -27.77
C MET A 606 -27.71 27.81 -27.64
N SER A 607 -28.40 27.68 -26.49
CA SER A 607 -29.69 28.36 -26.25
C SER A 607 -29.54 29.88 -26.24
N LEU A 608 -28.50 30.43 -25.63
CA LEU A 608 -28.19 31.86 -25.67
C LEU A 608 -27.91 32.32 -27.09
N SER A 609 -27.12 31.56 -27.85
CA SER A 609 -26.83 31.88 -29.29
C SER A 609 -28.09 31.91 -30.14
N ALA A 610 -29.10 31.08 -29.85
CA ALA A 610 -30.39 31.09 -30.53
C ALA A 610 -31.29 32.24 -30.06
N SER A 611 -31.22 32.61 -28.76
CA SER A 611 -32.00 33.70 -28.19
C SER A 611 -31.60 35.07 -28.74
N VAL A 612 -30.33 35.27 -29.06
CA VAL A 612 -29.81 36.55 -29.57
C VAL A 612 -30.47 36.97 -30.89
N PRO A 613 -30.48 36.16 -31.98
CA PRO A 613 -31.18 36.53 -33.19
C PRO A 613 -32.71 36.58 -33.02
N LEU A 614 -33.28 35.73 -32.15
CA LEU A 614 -34.71 35.78 -31.86
C LEU A 614 -35.10 37.12 -31.23
N GLY A 615 -34.34 37.62 -30.26
CA GLY A 615 -34.60 38.90 -29.61
C GLY A 615 -34.30 40.10 -30.51
N LEU A 616 -33.10 40.16 -31.10
CA LEU A 616 -32.66 41.34 -31.84
C LEU A 616 -33.30 41.49 -33.22
N LEU A 617 -33.64 40.41 -33.91
CA LEU A 617 -34.21 40.45 -35.25
C LEU A 617 -35.73 40.38 -35.25
N TYR A 618 -36.34 39.59 -34.39
CA TYR A 618 -37.78 39.33 -34.44
C TYR A 618 -38.58 40.12 -33.42
N ALA A 619 -38.09 40.35 -32.18
CA ALA A 619 -38.86 41.06 -31.18
C ALA A 619 -39.27 42.49 -31.62
N PRO A 620 -38.40 43.32 -32.25
CA PRO A 620 -38.82 44.63 -32.72
C PRO A 620 -39.88 44.56 -33.82
N LYS A 621 -39.83 43.52 -34.65
CA LYS A 621 -40.82 43.34 -35.73
C LYS A 621 -42.17 42.90 -35.23
N VAL A 622 -42.17 41.93 -34.26
CA VAL A 622 -43.38 41.48 -33.56
C VAL A 622 -44.03 42.65 -32.80
N TYR A 623 -43.20 43.47 -32.13
CA TYR A 623 -43.67 44.68 -31.46
C TYR A 623 -44.45 45.63 -32.44
N VAL A 624 -43.85 45.90 -33.61
CA VAL A 624 -44.53 46.77 -34.64
C VAL A 624 -45.76 46.08 -35.18
N ILE A 625 -45.73 44.77 -35.46
CA ILE A 625 -46.87 44.06 -36.05
C ILE A 625 -48.06 44.04 -35.07
N LEU A 626 -47.86 43.87 -33.80
CA LEU A 626 -48.90 43.67 -32.78
C LEU A 626 -49.36 44.98 -32.12
N LEU A 627 -48.43 45.88 -31.78
CA LEU A 627 -48.70 47.07 -30.97
C LEU A 627 -48.76 48.39 -31.83
N HIS A 628 -48.15 48.41 -33.03
CA HIS A 628 -48.15 49.58 -33.93
C HIS A 628 -48.50 49.19 -35.35
N PRO A 629 -49.68 48.59 -35.60
CA PRO A 629 -50.08 48.15 -36.95
C PRO A 629 -50.19 49.31 -37.98
N GLU A 630 -50.36 50.54 -37.52
CA GLU A 630 -50.32 51.74 -38.34
C GLU A 630 -49.00 51.95 -39.09
N ARG A 631 -47.87 51.52 -38.47
CA ARG A 631 -46.53 51.58 -39.09
C ARG A 631 -46.28 50.45 -40.09
N ASN A 632 -47.15 49.43 -40.12
CA ASN A 632 -47.06 48.27 -40.99
C ASN A 632 -47.99 48.34 -42.20
N GLN A 633 -48.39 49.52 -42.58
CA GLN A 633 -49.24 49.75 -43.81
C GLN A 633 -48.35 50.05 -45.03
N PRO A 634 -48.75 49.65 -46.26
CA PRO A 634 -48.02 50.00 -47.44
C PRO A 634 -48.12 51.53 -47.64
N LYS A 635 -46.98 52.23 -47.78
CA LYS A 635 -46.96 53.68 -48.09
C LYS A 635 -47.75 53.93 -49.35
N ARG A 636 -48.81 54.70 -49.26
CA ARG A 636 -49.50 55.21 -50.38
C ARG A 636 -48.57 56.18 -51.14
N ARG A 637 -48.55 56.12 -52.52
CA ARG A 637 -47.80 57.04 -53.38
C ARG A 637 -48.39 58.45 -53.17
N GLY A 638 -47.76 59.27 -52.33
CA GLY A 638 -48.21 60.62 -52.07
C GLY A 638 -47.95 61.22 -50.71
N ASP A 639 -47.49 60.39 -49.70
CA ASP A 639 -47.18 60.88 -48.35
C ASP A 639 -45.78 61.50 -48.28
N PRO A 640 -45.63 62.71 -47.67
CA PRO A 640 -44.29 63.32 -47.48
C PRO A 640 -43.41 62.50 -46.60
N PRO A 641 -42.09 62.57 -46.78
CA PRO A 641 -41.15 61.84 -45.86
C PRO A 641 -41.22 62.41 -44.44
N PRO A 642 -41.13 61.54 -43.37
CA PRO A 642 -41.12 61.98 -41.99
C PRO A 642 -39.91 62.84 -41.66
#